data_a423f7c3d071364d3d77024fbd90258b
#
_entry.id   a423f7c3d071364d3d77024fbd90258b
#
_cell.length_a   1.000
_cell.length_b   1.000
_cell.length_c   1.000
_cell.angle_alpha   90.00
_cell.angle_beta   90.00
_cell.angle_gamma   90.00
#
_symmetry.space_group_name_H-M   'P 1'
#
loop_
_entity.id
_entity.type
_entity.pdbx_description
1 polymer ?
#
loop_
_entity_poly.entity_id
_entity_poly.type
_entity_poly.pdbx_seq_one_letter_code
_entity_poly.pdbx_strand_id
1 'polypeptide(L)'
;MSKLTRRQILMFFAGSAGAALGSTLLKGCGSSQEVKTASLGFTPVRLPHPLPIYQEQQNFLPKKIGEGEVVNASADIKLTSYNVLDDVVVPPEYERYVIVSWGDRVFPNKDDYFGYNNDFTGFIPVGETNDVGYLWVNHEYVSFPFSTLVVEDSSDVKGLPDAFESVIGWALPSTINIEVEGEFLYNQGGSIVRISSQNASQRFVVVKDEKNRRIHGLSGLGINSQRNDDYKNITAWGSRNHQKGDQNYLIGTGPAASQVFNLSSDEVGNKIIGTAFNCSGGKTPWGTILSGEENFQNSVTEAVKANGTQTSYTDKTIGKTFGLVGEKYGWIVEIDPTNSEFRPRKHTWLGRFRHENVAVRAEAGKKLVAYLGDDRRGGHTWKFVSANTISSPTSKTNSQLWENGTLYVASYNPDGTGKWIPLLLTTPTNPISPTVLSSVEFAALQKAQKEGLLPLPRRNGIAGQTQDGGVFKCDRTNEAKALPDYQNKKLSDFYSSQGAVLTDAFLAANLVGGTPTARPEDLEVHPTTKEVFIAYTDGAPGSDGYPDSRIFQVAKLSTDTKATQQSGGLYKIIEDSADATGLTFKWQRFAQGGEAGSVNGAGFANVDNLVFDDRANVWGVTDMSTGTHNGFDVGAEGKQTKIHHTASGNVSDFTGVFGNNWLFFIPTSGANAGQVIPFAHGPVRCEMTGPSFVGNTLIISIQHPGEDCPINDGTILSRSIELLDLNGSTFNQTRSLPRGSSWPSNISKADGGQDQATGVPRPSVIGIRPKNSRNTFI
;
A
#
# COMPACT_ATOMS: atom_id res chain seq x y z
N MET A 1 7.12 -42.91 -9.70
CA MET A 1 6.97 -42.29 -8.38
C MET A 1 5.50 -42.00 -8.19
N SER A 2 4.89 -42.53 -7.13
CA SER A 2 3.45 -42.38 -6.89
C SER A 2 3.11 -40.92 -6.60
N LYS A 3 2.10 -40.37 -7.27
CA LYS A 3 1.59 -39.01 -7.02
C LYS A 3 1.06 -38.97 -5.58
N LEU A 4 1.65 -38.10 -4.78
CA LEU A 4 1.13 -37.82 -3.43
C LEU A 4 -0.26 -37.19 -3.56
N THR A 5 -1.21 -37.68 -2.79
CA THR A 5 -2.56 -37.12 -2.75
C THR A 5 -2.55 -35.84 -1.92
N ARG A 6 -3.50 -34.93 -2.18
CA ARG A 6 -3.73 -33.67 -1.43
C ARG A 6 -3.71 -33.87 0.10
N ARG A 7 -4.24 -35.01 0.57
CA ARG A 7 -4.24 -35.38 1.98
C ARG A 7 -2.83 -35.68 2.51
N GLN A 8 -1.95 -36.24 1.67
CA GLN A 8 -0.56 -36.55 2.05
C GLN A 8 0.32 -35.31 2.08
N ILE A 9 0.04 -34.34 1.21
CA ILE A 9 0.72 -33.03 1.21
C ILE A 9 0.32 -32.21 2.45
N LEU A 10 -0.97 -32.20 2.79
CA LEU A 10 -1.47 -31.55 4.01
C LEU A 10 -0.89 -32.17 5.30
N MET A 11 -0.68 -33.49 5.33
CA MET A 11 -0.04 -34.15 6.48
C MET A 11 1.46 -33.84 6.59
N PHE A 12 2.15 -33.56 5.49
CA PHE A 12 3.57 -33.23 5.50
C PHE A 12 3.85 -31.86 6.15
N PHE A 13 2.92 -30.91 5.98
CA PHE A 13 3.02 -29.56 6.58
C PHE A 13 2.41 -29.46 7.98
N ALA A 14 1.52 -30.36 8.37
CA ALA A 14 0.97 -30.45 9.73
C ALA A 14 1.96 -31.01 10.76
N GLY A 15 3.02 -31.66 10.30
CA GLY A 15 3.99 -32.35 11.14
C GLY A 15 5.06 -31.48 11.81
N SER A 16 5.15 -30.19 11.50
CA SER A 16 6.18 -29.29 12.02
C SER A 16 5.74 -28.30 13.11
N ALA A 17 4.48 -28.36 13.55
CA ALA A 17 3.98 -27.51 14.64
C ALA A 17 3.03 -28.29 15.55
N GLY A 18 3.56 -29.15 16.39
CA GLY A 18 2.72 -29.83 17.34
C GLY A 18 3.48 -30.57 18.42
N ALA A 19 3.71 -29.93 19.53
CA ALA A 19 3.89 -30.63 20.81
C ALA A 19 3.32 -29.82 21.96
N ALA A 20 2.44 -30.49 22.69
CA ALA A 20 1.93 -30.22 24.04
C ALA A 20 0.61 -29.46 24.18
N LEU A 21 -0.48 -30.17 24.46
CA LEU A 21 -1.04 -30.26 25.80
C LEU A 21 -2.28 -31.17 25.83
N GLY A 22 -2.33 -31.92 26.87
CA GLY A 22 -3.09 -33.09 27.13
C GLY A 22 -4.63 -33.01 27.22
N SER A 23 -5.15 -34.19 27.09
CA SER A 23 -6.52 -34.65 27.13
C SER A 23 -7.25 -34.42 28.46
N THR A 24 -8.54 -34.09 28.38
CA THR A 24 -9.56 -34.67 29.27
C THR A 24 -10.89 -34.83 28.53
N LEU A 25 -11.26 -36.07 28.38
CA LEU A 25 -12.58 -36.52 27.93
C LEU A 25 -13.62 -36.26 29.03
N LEU A 26 -14.74 -35.63 28.67
CA LEU A 26 -16.01 -35.83 29.34
C LEU A 26 -17.13 -35.97 28.30
N LYS A 27 -17.72 -37.18 28.26
CA LYS A 27 -18.95 -37.49 27.57
C LYS A 27 -20.14 -36.85 28.32
N GLY A 28 -20.95 -36.09 27.62
CA GLY A 28 -22.27 -35.69 28.04
C GLY A 28 -23.24 -35.71 26.86
N CYS A 29 -24.18 -36.62 26.88
CA CYS A 29 -25.35 -36.63 26.00
C CYS A 29 -26.26 -35.45 26.33
N GLY A 30 -26.73 -34.75 25.32
CA GLY A 30 -27.86 -33.84 25.49
C GLY A 30 -28.00 -32.81 24.40
N SER A 31 -29.05 -32.96 23.58
CA SER A 31 -29.74 -31.97 22.73
C SER A 31 -28.92 -31.16 21.74
N SER A 32 -29.20 -31.37 20.48
CA SER A 32 -28.85 -30.49 19.36
C SER A 32 -29.38 -29.08 19.63
N GLN A 33 -28.57 -28.23 20.26
CA GLN A 33 -28.75 -26.79 20.10
C GLN A 33 -28.21 -26.44 18.70
N GLU A 34 -29.11 -25.97 17.85
CA GLU A 34 -28.73 -25.20 16.68
C GLU A 34 -27.81 -24.07 17.20
N VAL A 35 -26.55 -24.16 16.87
CA VAL A 35 -25.62 -23.05 17.04
C VAL A 35 -26.15 -21.95 16.10
N LYS A 36 -26.87 -20.98 16.64
CA LYS A 36 -27.21 -19.77 15.90
C LYS A 36 -25.90 -19.13 15.49
N THR A 37 -25.52 -19.32 14.23
CA THR A 37 -24.45 -18.55 13.59
C THR A 37 -24.81 -17.08 13.76
N ALA A 38 -23.91 -16.33 14.38
CA ALA A 38 -24.11 -14.90 14.52
C ALA A 38 -24.27 -14.30 13.11
N SER A 39 -25.36 -13.60 12.86
CA SER A 39 -25.62 -12.91 11.62
C SER A 39 -24.46 -11.95 11.35
N LEU A 40 -23.87 -12.00 10.14
CA LEU A 40 -22.80 -11.09 9.71
C LEU A 40 -23.24 -9.63 9.68
N GLY A 41 -24.55 -9.36 9.68
CA GLY A 41 -25.11 -8.01 9.56
C GLY A 41 -25.22 -7.51 8.11
N PHE A 42 -24.66 -8.24 7.15
CA PHE A 42 -24.74 -7.94 5.72
C PHE A 42 -24.67 -9.20 4.87
N THR A 43 -25.09 -9.09 3.60
CA THR A 43 -24.99 -10.13 2.59
C THR A 43 -23.67 -9.96 1.83
N PRO A 44 -22.70 -10.87 1.96
CA PRO A 44 -21.42 -10.76 1.26
C PRO A 44 -21.57 -10.66 -0.26
N VAL A 45 -20.71 -9.87 -0.90
CA VAL A 45 -20.70 -9.78 -2.36
C VAL A 45 -20.12 -11.05 -2.97
N ARG A 46 -20.58 -11.38 -4.18
CA ARG A 46 -20.10 -12.54 -4.92
C ARG A 46 -18.90 -12.18 -5.77
N LEU A 47 -17.78 -12.86 -5.55
CA LEU A 47 -16.58 -12.77 -6.37
C LEU A 47 -16.55 -13.88 -7.42
N PRO A 48 -15.76 -13.75 -8.51
CA PRO A 48 -15.74 -14.74 -9.58
C PRO A 48 -15.06 -16.05 -9.22
N HIS A 49 -14.16 -16.06 -8.24
CA HIS A 49 -13.48 -17.29 -7.83
C HIS A 49 -14.35 -18.08 -6.82
N PRO A 50 -14.14 -19.40 -6.69
CA PRO A 50 -14.95 -20.23 -5.82
C PRO A 50 -14.56 -20.04 -4.35
N LEU A 51 -14.84 -18.87 -3.81
CA LEU A 51 -14.88 -18.66 -2.37
C LEU A 51 -16.14 -19.33 -1.80
N PRO A 52 -16.12 -19.72 -0.54
CA PRO A 52 -17.33 -20.11 0.16
C PRO A 52 -18.38 -19.03 -0.01
N ILE A 53 -19.57 -19.46 -0.46
CA ILE A 53 -20.64 -18.52 -0.74
C ILE A 53 -21.45 -18.32 0.53
N TYR A 54 -21.15 -17.29 1.22
CA TYR A 54 -21.74 -16.95 2.51
C TYR A 54 -23.25 -16.78 2.46
N GLN A 55 -23.77 -16.34 1.32
CA GLN A 55 -25.19 -16.14 1.11
C GLN A 55 -26.00 -17.41 1.10
N GLU A 56 -25.42 -18.48 0.58
CA GLU A 56 -26.12 -19.75 0.36
C GLU A 56 -25.75 -20.79 1.41
N GLN A 57 -24.53 -20.74 1.93
CA GLN A 57 -24.04 -21.78 2.84
C GLN A 57 -22.97 -21.24 3.80
N GLN A 58 -23.40 -20.75 4.95
CA GLN A 58 -22.49 -20.25 6.01
C GLN A 58 -21.48 -21.27 6.53
N ASN A 59 -21.68 -22.57 6.23
CA ASN A 59 -20.79 -23.65 6.64
C ASN A 59 -19.49 -23.73 5.85
N PHE A 60 -19.35 -22.91 4.80
CA PHE A 60 -18.19 -22.92 3.90
C PHE A 60 -17.21 -21.77 4.10
N LEU A 61 -17.31 -21.07 5.22
CA LEU A 61 -16.33 -20.04 5.53
C LEU A 61 -14.91 -20.63 5.57
N PRO A 62 -13.90 -19.97 4.94
CA PRO A 62 -12.52 -20.43 5.02
C PRO A 62 -12.11 -20.53 6.48
N LYS A 63 -11.48 -21.65 6.85
CA LYS A 63 -10.98 -21.81 8.20
C LYS A 63 -9.75 -20.94 8.41
N LYS A 64 -9.54 -20.58 9.66
CA LYS A 64 -8.34 -19.88 10.10
C LYS A 64 -7.08 -20.66 9.72
N ILE A 65 -6.01 -19.93 9.50
CA ILE A 65 -4.68 -20.53 9.36
C ILE A 65 -4.38 -21.34 10.62
N GLY A 66 -3.97 -22.61 10.40
CA GLY A 66 -3.63 -23.55 11.47
C GLY A 66 -4.77 -24.45 11.94
N GLU A 67 -6.00 -24.27 11.51
CA GLU A 67 -7.13 -25.14 11.88
C GLU A 67 -7.36 -26.35 10.95
N GLY A 68 -6.58 -26.48 9.90
CA GLY A 68 -6.30 -27.76 9.22
C GLY A 68 -7.36 -28.36 8.32
N GLU A 69 -8.58 -27.84 8.23
CA GLU A 69 -9.59 -28.42 7.34
C GLU A 69 -10.15 -27.37 6.38
N VAL A 70 -10.06 -27.68 5.10
CA VAL A 70 -10.85 -27.02 4.07
C VAL A 70 -12.26 -27.56 4.13
N VAL A 71 -13.22 -26.69 4.28
CA VAL A 71 -14.62 -27.08 4.28
C VAL A 71 -14.97 -27.58 2.86
N ASN A 72 -15.52 -28.77 2.76
CA ASN A 72 -15.97 -29.33 1.49
C ASN A 72 -17.14 -28.51 0.94
N ALA A 73 -16.91 -27.85 -0.18
CA ALA A 73 -17.98 -27.20 -0.92
C ALA A 73 -18.78 -28.25 -1.70
N SER A 74 -20.09 -28.08 -1.81
CA SER A 74 -20.90 -28.85 -2.73
C SER A 74 -20.56 -28.51 -4.18
N ALA A 75 -20.85 -29.44 -5.10
CA ALA A 75 -20.59 -29.25 -6.54
C ALA A 75 -21.31 -28.04 -7.16
N ASP A 76 -22.32 -27.51 -6.47
CA ASP A 76 -23.20 -26.44 -6.94
C ASP A 76 -22.61 -25.02 -6.80
N ILE A 77 -21.40 -24.90 -6.23
CA ILE A 77 -20.73 -23.61 -6.04
C ILE A 77 -19.92 -23.18 -7.27
N LYS A 78 -19.85 -24.01 -8.31
CA LYS A 78 -19.12 -23.70 -9.55
C LYS A 78 -19.84 -22.61 -10.34
N LEU A 79 -19.22 -21.43 -10.41
CA LEU A 79 -19.60 -20.42 -11.37
C LEU A 79 -18.97 -20.73 -12.71
N THR A 80 -19.74 -21.24 -13.66
CA THR A 80 -19.27 -21.48 -15.03
C THR A 80 -19.32 -20.25 -15.91
N SER A 81 -20.01 -19.19 -15.45
CA SER A 81 -20.05 -17.88 -16.10
C SER A 81 -20.05 -16.76 -15.07
N TYR A 82 -19.44 -15.63 -15.39
CA TYR A 82 -19.40 -14.44 -14.55
C TYR A 82 -19.37 -13.17 -15.40
N ASN A 83 -20.25 -12.24 -15.10
CA ASN A 83 -20.24 -10.92 -15.72
C ASN A 83 -19.52 -9.95 -14.80
N VAL A 84 -18.39 -9.42 -15.25
CA VAL A 84 -17.63 -8.40 -14.53
C VAL A 84 -18.34 -7.07 -14.66
N LEU A 85 -18.64 -6.44 -13.54
CA LEU A 85 -19.29 -5.14 -13.50
C LEU A 85 -18.25 -4.03 -13.41
N ASP A 86 -18.40 -3.01 -14.25
CA ASP A 86 -17.61 -1.78 -14.15
C ASP A 86 -18.29 -0.82 -13.16
N ASP A 87 -18.27 -1.21 -11.91
CA ASP A 87 -18.89 -0.45 -10.81
C ASP A 87 -18.26 -0.88 -9.45
N VAL A 88 -18.46 -0.05 -8.43
CA VAL A 88 -18.26 -0.46 -7.05
C VAL A 88 -19.51 -1.21 -6.58
N VAL A 89 -19.37 -2.52 -6.43
CA VAL A 89 -20.44 -3.39 -5.96
C VAL A 89 -20.35 -3.56 -4.45
N VAL A 90 -21.43 -3.28 -3.75
CA VAL A 90 -21.54 -3.40 -2.29
C VAL A 90 -22.70 -4.33 -1.91
N PRO A 91 -22.79 -4.82 -0.66
CA PRO A 91 -23.94 -5.59 -0.20
C PRO A 91 -25.27 -4.88 -0.44
N PRO A 92 -26.36 -5.60 -0.70
CA PRO A 92 -27.67 -4.99 -1.01
C PRO A 92 -28.22 -4.10 0.11
N GLU A 93 -27.74 -4.27 1.33
CA GLU A 93 -28.08 -3.45 2.51
C GLU A 93 -27.39 -2.08 2.51
N TYR A 94 -26.38 -1.89 1.66
CA TYR A 94 -25.55 -0.70 1.59
C TYR A 94 -25.78 0.07 0.30
N GLU A 95 -25.39 1.32 0.32
CA GLU A 95 -25.27 2.18 -0.87
C GLU A 95 -23.87 2.73 -0.99
N ARG A 96 -23.46 3.01 -2.24
CA ARG A 96 -22.21 3.71 -2.56
C ARG A 96 -22.53 4.98 -3.33
N TYR A 97 -21.74 6.03 -3.13
CA TYR A 97 -21.86 7.30 -3.82
C TYR A 97 -20.51 8.00 -3.92
N VAL A 98 -20.33 8.81 -4.96
CA VAL A 98 -19.11 9.59 -5.15
C VAL A 98 -19.15 10.85 -4.28
N ILE A 99 -18.04 11.15 -3.61
CA ILE A 99 -17.82 12.37 -2.83
C ILE A 99 -17.10 13.40 -3.68
N VAL A 100 -16.01 13.02 -4.32
CA VAL A 100 -15.18 13.88 -5.17
C VAL A 100 -14.40 13.03 -6.17
N SER A 101 -14.19 13.56 -7.36
CA SER A 101 -13.47 12.88 -8.44
C SER A 101 -12.35 13.76 -8.99
N TRP A 102 -11.36 13.15 -9.60
CA TRP A 102 -10.34 13.85 -10.36
C TRP A 102 -10.93 14.90 -11.30
N GLY A 103 -10.33 16.09 -11.31
CA GLY A 103 -10.74 17.22 -12.13
C GLY A 103 -11.83 18.11 -11.52
N ASP A 104 -12.46 17.71 -10.39
CA ASP A 104 -13.49 18.53 -9.74
C ASP A 104 -12.93 19.85 -9.23
N ARG A 105 -13.63 20.97 -9.51
CA ARG A 105 -13.29 22.33 -9.13
C ARG A 105 -13.82 22.67 -7.74
N VAL A 106 -13.14 22.19 -6.71
CA VAL A 106 -13.57 22.26 -5.31
C VAL A 106 -12.76 23.24 -4.45
N PHE A 107 -11.83 23.97 -5.07
CA PHE A 107 -10.91 24.88 -4.41
C PHE A 107 -11.34 26.37 -4.63
N PRO A 108 -10.90 27.31 -3.75
CA PRO A 108 -11.14 28.73 -3.96
C PRO A 108 -10.56 29.25 -5.28
N ASN A 109 -9.35 28.81 -5.62
CA ASN A 109 -8.78 29.09 -6.91
C ASN A 109 -9.46 28.22 -7.98
N LYS A 110 -10.15 28.86 -8.93
CA LYS A 110 -10.91 28.21 -9.99
C LYS A 110 -10.04 27.40 -10.98
N ASP A 111 -8.73 27.68 -11.03
CA ASP A 111 -7.79 26.96 -11.90
C ASP A 111 -7.24 25.70 -11.22
N ASP A 112 -7.41 25.55 -9.91
CA ASP A 112 -7.09 24.34 -9.18
C ASP A 112 -8.19 23.29 -9.34
N TYR A 113 -7.78 22.02 -9.38
CA TYR A 113 -8.68 20.89 -9.46
C TYR A 113 -8.17 19.72 -8.60
N PHE A 114 -9.09 18.82 -8.27
CA PHE A 114 -8.80 17.62 -7.49
C PHE A 114 -7.89 16.67 -8.26
N GLY A 115 -6.82 16.17 -7.62
CA GLY A 115 -5.73 15.44 -8.27
C GLY A 115 -6.11 14.04 -8.76
N TYR A 116 -5.16 13.40 -9.42
CA TYR A 116 -5.32 12.06 -10.00
C TYR A 116 -4.99 10.98 -8.95
N ASN A 117 -5.36 9.74 -9.20
CA ASN A 117 -5.09 8.56 -8.35
C ASN A 117 -5.19 8.84 -6.86
N ASN A 118 -6.43 8.91 -6.39
CA ASN A 118 -6.69 9.07 -4.97
C ASN A 118 -6.25 7.81 -4.24
N ASP A 119 -5.54 7.98 -3.15
CA ASP A 119 -5.11 6.92 -2.28
C ASP A 119 -5.62 7.17 -0.85
N PHE A 120 -4.76 7.14 0.14
CA PHE A 120 -5.12 7.33 1.54
C PHE A 120 -6.12 8.45 1.77
N THR A 121 -7.13 8.17 2.59
CA THR A 121 -8.12 9.15 3.05
C THR A 121 -8.02 9.38 4.56
N GLY A 122 -7.87 10.64 4.96
CA GLY A 122 -7.78 11.02 6.36
C GLY A 122 -8.77 12.11 6.74
N PHE A 123 -9.80 11.80 7.51
CA PHE A 123 -10.80 12.77 7.95
C PHE A 123 -10.44 13.35 9.32
N ILE A 124 -10.45 14.69 9.42
CA ILE A 124 -10.27 15.44 10.66
C ILE A 124 -11.57 16.22 10.93
N PRO A 125 -12.31 15.87 11.99
CA PRO A 125 -13.58 16.53 12.28
C PRO A 125 -13.40 17.99 12.70
N VAL A 126 -14.44 18.79 12.44
CA VAL A 126 -14.57 20.17 12.92
C VAL A 126 -15.78 20.24 13.85
N GLY A 127 -15.52 20.48 15.12
CA GLY A 127 -16.55 20.44 16.18
C GLY A 127 -16.59 19.08 16.90
N GLU A 128 -17.72 18.78 17.53
CA GLU A 128 -17.88 17.62 18.42
C GLU A 128 -18.43 16.37 17.69
N THR A 129 -18.90 16.53 16.45
CA THR A 129 -19.49 15.45 15.64
C THR A 129 -18.63 15.14 14.42
N ASN A 130 -18.81 13.96 13.85
CA ASN A 130 -18.15 13.55 12.62
C ASN A 130 -18.91 13.96 11.34
N ASP A 131 -19.92 14.85 11.46
CA ASP A 131 -20.77 15.23 10.32
C ASP A 131 -20.12 16.28 9.40
N VAL A 132 -19.14 16.99 9.90
CA VAL A 132 -18.42 18.04 9.16
C VAL A 132 -16.93 17.97 9.51
N GLY A 133 -16.07 18.06 8.51
CA GLY A 133 -14.62 18.07 8.72
C GLY A 133 -13.86 18.31 7.44
N TYR A 134 -12.54 18.25 7.55
CA TYR A 134 -11.64 18.28 6.41
C TYR A 134 -11.16 16.88 6.10
N LEU A 135 -11.30 16.48 4.84
CA LEU A 135 -10.77 15.26 4.29
C LEU A 135 -9.45 15.59 3.59
N TRP A 136 -8.37 14.96 4.03
CA TRP A 136 -7.16 14.82 3.25
C TRP A 136 -7.27 13.62 2.34
N VAL A 137 -6.81 13.75 1.10
CA VAL A 137 -6.72 12.66 0.14
C VAL A 137 -5.34 12.70 -0.52
N ASN A 138 -4.61 11.61 -0.45
CA ASN A 138 -3.37 11.45 -1.21
C ASN A 138 -3.66 11.33 -2.71
N HIS A 139 -2.70 11.76 -3.52
CA HIS A 139 -2.66 11.57 -4.97
C HIS A 139 -1.31 11.00 -5.33
N GLU A 140 -1.28 9.73 -5.67
CA GLU A 140 -0.04 8.98 -5.78
C GLU A 140 0.70 9.25 -7.09
N TYR A 141 0.23 8.70 -8.21
CA TYR A 141 0.88 8.85 -9.51
C TYR A 141 -0.15 9.11 -10.62
N VAL A 142 0.29 9.24 -11.86
CA VAL A 142 -0.59 9.36 -13.02
C VAL A 142 -0.36 8.17 -13.95
N SER A 143 -1.40 7.38 -14.18
CA SER A 143 -1.35 6.15 -14.98
C SER A 143 -2.03 6.30 -16.36
N PHE A 144 -1.79 5.33 -17.24
CA PHE A 144 -2.52 5.25 -18.50
C PHE A 144 -4.03 4.97 -18.24
N PRO A 145 -4.98 5.58 -18.96
CA PRO A 145 -4.80 6.30 -20.24
C PRO A 145 -4.32 7.76 -20.12
N PHE A 146 -4.00 8.24 -18.93
CA PHE A 146 -3.64 9.64 -18.72
C PHE A 146 -2.14 9.89 -18.55
N SER A 147 -1.32 8.83 -18.37
CA SER A 147 0.12 8.94 -18.26
C SER A 147 0.83 8.35 -19.47
N THR A 148 1.44 9.18 -20.25
CA THR A 148 2.35 8.73 -21.32
C THR A 148 3.81 9.01 -21.01
N LEU A 149 4.07 9.66 -19.89
CA LEU A 149 5.42 10.07 -19.51
C LEU A 149 6.29 8.93 -18.95
N VAL A 150 5.67 7.83 -18.56
CA VAL A 150 6.37 6.69 -17.95
C VAL A 150 6.62 5.56 -18.94
N VAL A 151 5.92 5.55 -20.07
CA VAL A 151 6.04 4.47 -21.08
C VAL A 151 6.99 4.92 -22.18
N GLU A 152 8.08 4.18 -22.38
CA GLU A 152 9.09 4.45 -23.44
C GLU A 152 8.53 4.33 -24.86
N ASP A 153 7.31 3.83 -25.05
CA ASP A 153 6.66 3.65 -26.34
C ASP A 153 5.42 4.54 -26.46
N SER A 154 5.63 5.71 -27.04
CA SER A 154 4.62 6.76 -27.20
C SER A 154 3.60 6.50 -28.33
N SER A 155 3.53 5.29 -28.87
CA SER A 155 2.64 4.98 -29.98
C SER A 155 1.15 4.95 -29.63
N ASP A 156 0.81 4.80 -28.33
CA ASP A 156 -0.56 4.71 -27.82
C ASP A 156 -1.13 6.01 -27.23
N VAL A 157 -0.47 7.13 -27.46
CA VAL A 157 -0.84 8.47 -26.94
C VAL A 157 -2.14 9.04 -27.57
N LYS A 158 -2.79 8.31 -28.43
CA LYS A 158 -4.04 8.76 -29.07
C LYS A 158 -5.14 8.96 -28.04
N GLY A 159 -5.55 10.21 -27.83
CA GLY A 159 -6.71 10.60 -27.02
C GLY A 159 -6.40 11.19 -25.64
N LEU A 160 -5.15 11.26 -25.20
CA LEU A 160 -4.79 11.86 -23.91
C LEU A 160 -5.13 13.34 -23.79
N PRO A 161 -4.75 14.20 -24.74
CA PRO A 161 -5.14 15.60 -24.72
C PRO A 161 -6.65 15.79 -24.64
N ASP A 162 -7.42 15.01 -25.41
CA ASP A 162 -8.88 15.09 -25.46
C ASP A 162 -9.52 14.65 -24.14
N ALA A 163 -8.98 13.62 -23.49
CA ALA A 163 -9.48 13.15 -22.19
C ALA A 163 -9.17 14.15 -21.06
N PHE A 164 -7.97 14.73 -21.04
CA PHE A 164 -7.64 15.82 -20.12
C PHE A 164 -8.54 17.05 -20.38
N GLU A 165 -8.71 17.45 -21.62
CA GLU A 165 -9.58 18.57 -21.98
C GLU A 165 -11.02 18.33 -21.53
N SER A 166 -11.55 17.11 -21.70
CA SER A 166 -12.92 16.77 -21.27
C SER A 166 -13.12 16.83 -19.76
N VAL A 167 -12.08 16.54 -18.97
CA VAL A 167 -12.15 16.52 -17.50
C VAL A 167 -11.73 17.85 -16.89
N ILE A 168 -10.57 18.40 -17.28
CA ILE A 168 -9.99 19.61 -16.65
C ILE A 168 -10.26 20.89 -17.44
N GLY A 169 -10.84 20.81 -18.62
CA GLY A 169 -11.28 21.94 -19.44
C GLY A 169 -10.17 22.66 -20.20
N TRP A 170 -9.02 22.02 -20.42
CA TRP A 170 -7.95 22.51 -21.28
C TRP A 170 -7.06 21.38 -21.76
N ALA A 171 -6.57 21.48 -22.99
CA ALA A 171 -5.73 20.46 -23.63
C ALA A 171 -4.28 20.59 -23.18
N LEU A 172 -3.63 19.44 -22.86
CA LEU A 172 -2.18 19.36 -22.73
C LEU A 172 -1.51 19.40 -24.11
N PRO A 173 -0.28 19.96 -24.22
CA PRO A 173 0.53 19.80 -25.41
C PRO A 173 0.74 18.34 -25.78
N SER A 174 0.75 18.03 -27.09
CA SER A 174 0.90 16.67 -27.60
C SER A 174 2.34 16.11 -27.49
N THR A 175 3.29 16.92 -27.03
CA THR A 175 4.69 16.55 -26.82
C THR A 175 5.10 16.75 -25.38
N ILE A 176 5.93 15.86 -24.85
CA ILE A 176 6.48 15.99 -23.51
C ILE A 176 7.32 17.26 -23.43
N ASN A 177 6.96 18.16 -22.53
CA ASN A 177 7.64 19.40 -22.24
C ASN A 177 7.44 19.76 -20.75
N ILE A 178 8.01 20.87 -20.31
CA ILE A 178 7.91 21.35 -18.91
C ILE A 178 6.46 21.51 -18.43
N GLU A 179 5.53 21.88 -19.32
CA GLU A 179 4.12 22.06 -18.96
C GLU A 179 3.47 20.69 -18.69
N VAL A 180 3.71 19.71 -19.54
CA VAL A 180 3.21 18.33 -19.36
C VAL A 180 3.79 17.70 -18.09
N GLU A 181 5.12 17.76 -17.91
CA GLU A 181 5.79 17.20 -16.72
C GLU A 181 5.32 17.92 -15.44
N GLY A 182 5.09 19.21 -15.51
CA GLY A 182 4.55 19.99 -14.41
C GLY A 182 3.15 19.61 -14.02
N GLU A 183 2.26 19.36 -14.98
CA GLU A 183 0.91 18.87 -14.71
C GLU A 183 0.90 17.48 -14.10
N PHE A 184 1.83 16.61 -14.50
CA PHE A 184 1.95 15.29 -13.86
C PHE A 184 2.33 15.41 -12.39
N LEU A 185 3.29 16.25 -12.04
CA LEU A 185 3.64 16.52 -10.65
C LEU A 185 2.54 17.28 -9.89
N TYR A 186 1.76 18.13 -10.59
CA TYR A 186 0.59 18.78 -10.01
C TYR A 186 -0.51 17.78 -9.63
N ASN A 187 -0.70 16.72 -10.40
CA ASN A 187 -1.69 15.69 -10.12
C ASN A 187 -1.31 14.75 -8.97
N GLN A 188 -0.08 14.84 -8.45
CA GLN A 188 0.43 14.10 -7.29
C GLN A 188 0.34 14.94 -6.00
N GLY A 189 0.72 14.34 -4.87
CA GLY A 189 0.71 14.99 -3.56
C GLY A 189 -0.60 14.77 -2.82
N GLY A 190 -1.37 15.82 -2.53
CA GLY A 190 -2.66 15.65 -1.88
C GLY A 190 -3.60 16.84 -1.97
N SER A 191 -4.84 16.59 -1.59
CA SER A 191 -5.92 17.57 -1.52
C SER A 191 -6.50 17.66 -0.12
N ILE A 192 -6.81 18.85 0.35
CA ILE A 192 -7.63 19.11 1.52
C ILE A 192 -8.95 19.65 1.04
N VAL A 193 -10.03 18.95 1.35
CA VAL A 193 -11.41 19.38 1.02
C VAL A 193 -12.30 19.30 2.25
N ARG A 194 -13.11 20.30 2.47
CA ARG A 194 -14.14 20.26 3.49
C ARG A 194 -15.30 19.41 3.00
N ILE A 195 -15.73 18.47 3.81
CA ILE A 195 -16.91 17.63 3.53
C ILE A 195 -17.94 17.74 4.65
N SER A 196 -19.21 17.53 4.30
CA SER A 196 -20.32 17.57 5.25
C SER A 196 -21.40 16.57 4.87
N SER A 197 -21.94 15.86 5.86
CA SER A 197 -23.14 15.02 5.75
C SER A 197 -24.40 15.71 6.31
N GLN A 198 -24.32 16.98 6.73
CA GLN A 198 -25.45 17.77 7.23
C GLN A 198 -26.36 18.22 6.08
N ASN A 199 -27.02 17.27 5.41
CA ASN A 199 -27.93 17.48 4.31
C ASN A 199 -29.06 16.45 4.34
N ALA A 200 -30.08 16.61 3.50
CA ALA A 200 -31.25 15.73 3.48
C ALA A 200 -30.92 14.26 3.17
N SER A 201 -29.87 13.98 2.42
CA SER A 201 -29.42 12.63 2.10
C SER A 201 -28.55 12.00 3.18
N GLN A 202 -28.01 12.80 4.11
CA GLN A 202 -27.00 12.39 5.08
C GLN A 202 -25.74 11.75 4.44
N ARG A 203 -25.49 12.00 3.15
CA ARG A 203 -24.28 11.61 2.43
C ARG A 203 -23.25 12.72 2.54
N PHE A 204 -21.98 12.36 2.67
CA PHE A 204 -20.93 13.37 2.60
C PHE A 204 -20.86 13.97 1.20
N VAL A 205 -20.77 15.29 1.17
CA VAL A 205 -20.56 16.08 -0.04
C VAL A 205 -19.47 17.11 0.21
N VAL A 206 -18.73 17.48 -0.82
CA VAL A 206 -17.74 18.55 -0.72
C VAL A 206 -18.46 19.90 -0.52
N VAL A 207 -17.93 20.67 0.42
CA VAL A 207 -18.37 22.04 0.70
C VAL A 207 -17.26 23.01 0.26
N LYS A 208 -17.63 24.07 -0.46
CA LYS A 208 -16.69 25.13 -0.78
C LYS A 208 -16.23 25.83 0.50
N ASP A 209 -14.92 25.92 0.69
CA ASP A 209 -14.30 26.49 1.88
C ASP A 209 -12.97 27.13 1.50
N GLU A 210 -12.62 28.26 2.13
CA GLU A 210 -11.36 28.98 1.86
C GLU A 210 -10.11 28.18 2.24
N LYS A 211 -10.25 27.16 3.08
CA LYS A 211 -9.15 26.26 3.47
C LYS A 211 -8.99 25.05 2.54
N ASN A 212 -9.92 24.84 1.60
CA ASN A 212 -9.73 23.81 0.57
C ASN A 212 -8.51 24.17 -0.26
N ARG A 213 -7.53 23.27 -0.33
CA ARG A 213 -6.26 23.56 -1.00
C ARG A 213 -5.54 22.30 -1.48
N ARG A 214 -4.63 22.52 -2.40
CA ARG A 214 -3.69 21.52 -2.90
C ARG A 214 -2.34 21.64 -2.20
N ILE A 215 -1.72 20.50 -1.93
CA ILE A 215 -0.28 20.36 -1.64
C ILE A 215 0.22 19.31 -2.63
N HIS A 216 0.95 19.73 -3.65
CA HIS A 216 1.26 18.89 -4.82
C HIS A 216 2.77 18.80 -5.06
N GLY A 217 3.20 18.03 -6.06
CA GLY A 217 4.61 17.78 -6.36
C GLY A 217 5.46 19.01 -6.61
N LEU A 218 4.84 20.15 -6.99
CA LEU A 218 5.53 21.42 -7.27
C LEU A 218 5.11 22.55 -6.33
N SER A 219 4.45 22.28 -5.21
CA SER A 219 4.13 23.31 -4.20
C SER A 219 5.40 23.98 -3.72
N GLY A 220 5.44 25.31 -3.81
CA GLY A 220 6.60 26.12 -3.42
C GLY A 220 7.71 26.22 -4.48
N LEU A 221 7.43 25.87 -5.75
CA LEU A 221 8.42 25.93 -6.84
C LEU A 221 9.07 27.33 -6.98
N GLY A 222 8.38 28.39 -6.53
CA GLY A 222 8.91 29.75 -6.53
C GLY A 222 10.20 29.94 -5.72
N ILE A 223 10.53 29.03 -4.78
CA ILE A 223 11.80 29.10 -4.02
C ILE A 223 13.02 28.87 -4.91
N ASN A 224 12.87 28.29 -6.09
CA ASN A 224 13.97 28.21 -7.06
C ASN A 224 14.60 29.58 -7.35
N SER A 225 13.83 30.68 -7.25
CA SER A 225 14.37 32.06 -7.38
C SER A 225 15.49 32.38 -6.39
N GLN A 226 15.65 31.61 -5.31
CA GLN A 226 16.70 31.77 -4.28
C GLN A 226 17.98 30.98 -4.62
N ARG A 227 17.96 30.12 -5.66
CA ARG A 227 19.09 29.29 -6.09
C ARG A 227 20.11 30.10 -6.89
N ASN A 228 21.32 29.55 -6.99
CA ASN A 228 22.42 30.13 -7.79
C ASN A 228 22.74 29.31 -9.05
N ASP A 229 21.96 28.27 -9.35
CA ASP A 229 22.14 27.40 -10.51
C ASP A 229 21.13 27.70 -11.65
N ASP A 230 21.13 26.84 -12.68
CA ASP A 230 20.29 26.99 -13.88
C ASP A 230 18.80 26.91 -13.57
N TYR A 231 18.39 26.35 -12.43
CA TYR A 231 16.99 26.25 -12.01
C TYR A 231 16.41 27.55 -11.45
N LYS A 232 17.23 28.58 -11.20
CA LYS A 232 16.80 29.85 -10.63
C LYS A 232 15.56 30.46 -11.29
N ASN A 233 15.42 30.29 -12.58
CA ASN A 233 14.34 30.88 -13.35
C ASN A 233 13.14 29.91 -13.55
N ILE A 234 13.23 28.66 -13.09
CA ILE A 234 12.16 27.66 -13.21
C ILE A 234 11.23 27.80 -12.00
N THR A 235 10.32 28.76 -12.04
CA THR A 235 9.40 29.11 -10.94
C THR A 235 7.92 28.84 -11.28
N ALA A 236 7.65 28.27 -12.45
CA ALA A 236 6.33 27.84 -12.92
C ALA A 236 6.51 26.76 -13.98
N TRP A 237 5.46 26.00 -14.28
CA TRP A 237 5.50 24.93 -15.30
C TRP A 237 4.60 25.21 -16.53
N GLY A 238 3.75 26.19 -16.48
CA GLY A 238 2.86 26.54 -17.57
C GLY A 238 2.54 28.02 -17.58
N SER A 239 1.55 28.39 -18.35
CA SER A 239 1.10 29.77 -18.50
C SER A 239 0.17 30.25 -17.38
N ARG A 240 -0.28 29.36 -16.50
CA ARG A 240 -1.23 29.65 -15.43
C ARG A 240 -0.62 30.58 -14.37
N ASN A 241 -1.33 31.66 -14.07
CA ASN A 241 -0.82 32.69 -13.15
C ASN A 241 -0.70 32.22 -11.70
N HIS A 242 -1.56 31.29 -11.25
CA HIS A 242 -1.52 30.80 -9.87
C HIS A 242 -0.25 29.98 -9.54
N GLN A 243 0.46 29.51 -10.55
CA GLN A 243 1.69 28.74 -10.39
C GLN A 243 2.94 29.60 -10.25
N LYS A 244 2.87 30.86 -10.69
CA LYS A 244 4.07 31.71 -10.74
C LYS A 244 4.49 32.18 -9.36
N GLY A 245 5.76 31.88 -9.00
CA GLY A 245 6.36 32.33 -7.76
C GLY A 245 5.74 31.75 -6.50
N ASP A 246 5.10 30.58 -6.59
CA ASP A 246 4.52 29.92 -5.43
C ASP A 246 5.55 29.72 -4.33
N GLN A 247 5.26 30.22 -3.13
CA GLN A 247 6.10 30.14 -1.94
C GLN A 247 5.57 29.15 -0.89
N ASN A 248 4.61 28.28 -1.27
CA ASN A 248 4.03 27.27 -0.36
C ASN A 248 4.93 26.02 -0.25
N TYR A 249 6.21 26.21 -0.03
CA TYR A 249 7.18 25.13 0.17
C TYR A 249 6.96 24.39 1.49
N LEU A 250 7.43 23.15 1.55
CA LEU A 250 7.46 22.33 2.75
C LEU A 250 8.78 22.56 3.52
N ILE A 251 8.84 22.11 4.79
CA ILE A 251 10.06 22.22 5.61
C ILE A 251 10.49 20.83 6.08
N GLY A 252 11.79 20.53 5.95
CA GLY A 252 12.39 19.38 6.62
C GLY A 252 12.66 19.64 8.10
N THR A 253 12.47 18.63 8.95
CA THR A 253 12.80 18.63 10.38
C THR A 253 13.68 17.44 10.75
N GLY A 254 14.37 17.50 11.87
CA GLY A 254 15.21 16.40 12.35
C GLY A 254 16.62 16.34 11.72
N PRO A 255 17.33 15.19 11.88
CA PRO A 255 18.77 15.12 11.57
C PRO A 255 19.11 15.31 10.09
N ALA A 256 18.37 14.71 9.15
CA ALA A 256 18.70 14.88 7.74
C ALA A 256 18.48 16.35 7.29
N ALA A 257 17.44 17.00 7.80
CA ALA A 257 17.17 18.41 7.50
C ALA A 257 18.32 19.33 7.92
N SER A 258 18.95 19.04 9.06
CA SER A 258 20.06 19.85 9.58
C SER A 258 21.44 19.44 9.06
N GLN A 259 21.65 18.16 8.74
CA GLN A 259 22.98 17.60 8.45
C GLN A 259 23.18 17.25 6.97
N VAL A 260 22.10 17.05 6.21
CA VAL A 260 22.14 16.63 4.81
C VAL A 260 21.57 17.72 3.89
N PHE A 261 20.37 18.26 4.16
CA PHE A 261 19.72 19.23 3.26
C PHE A 261 20.53 20.52 3.09
N ASN A 262 21.30 20.90 4.11
CA ASN A 262 22.25 22.05 4.01
C ASN A 262 23.43 21.78 3.04
N LEU A 263 23.63 20.53 2.65
CA LEU A 263 24.65 20.12 1.68
C LEU A 263 24.07 19.84 0.29
N SER A 264 22.74 19.95 0.14
CA SER A 264 22.05 19.71 -1.12
C SER A 264 22.44 20.74 -2.18
N SER A 265 22.47 20.29 -3.44
CA SER A 265 22.88 21.13 -4.57
C SER A 265 21.93 22.30 -4.87
N ASP A 266 20.72 22.25 -4.34
CA ASP A 266 19.73 23.33 -4.50
C ASP A 266 19.98 24.57 -3.60
N GLU A 267 20.86 24.45 -2.61
CA GLU A 267 21.28 25.53 -1.71
C GLU A 267 20.14 26.27 -0.96
N VAL A 268 18.93 25.70 -0.92
CA VAL A 268 17.78 26.30 -0.21
C VAL A 268 17.58 25.74 1.21
N GLY A 269 18.55 25.00 1.72
CA GLY A 269 18.56 24.46 3.08
C GLY A 269 17.43 23.48 3.34
N ASN A 270 16.70 23.65 4.44
CA ASN A 270 15.61 22.76 4.84
C ASN A 270 14.28 23.00 4.09
N LYS A 271 14.24 23.95 3.16
CA LYS A 271 13.06 24.17 2.30
C LYS A 271 12.97 23.09 1.23
N ILE A 272 11.75 22.67 0.93
CA ILE A 272 11.48 21.57 0.01
C ILE A 272 10.37 21.97 -0.94
N ILE A 273 10.55 21.70 -2.23
CA ILE A 273 9.53 21.88 -3.25
C ILE A 273 8.64 20.65 -3.24
N GLY A 274 7.39 20.81 -2.86
CA GLY A 274 6.34 19.81 -3.01
C GLY A 274 6.53 18.46 -2.31
N THR A 275 5.59 17.60 -2.61
CA THR A 275 5.54 16.18 -2.22
C THR A 275 4.93 15.38 -3.36
N ALA A 276 5.40 14.16 -3.59
CA ALA A 276 5.01 13.36 -4.74
C ALA A 276 5.00 11.87 -4.39
N PHE A 277 4.23 11.09 -5.15
CA PHE A 277 4.00 9.68 -4.88
C PHE A 277 3.48 9.43 -3.46
N ASN A 278 2.51 10.22 -3.05
CA ASN A 278 1.87 10.07 -1.75
C ASN A 278 0.85 8.93 -1.83
N CYS A 279 1.26 7.76 -1.35
CA CYS A 279 0.47 6.54 -1.35
C CYS A 279 -0.43 6.48 -0.11
N SER A 280 -0.02 5.80 0.94
CA SER A 280 -0.81 5.70 2.15
C SER A 280 -0.38 6.72 3.23
N GLY A 281 -0.83 6.53 4.47
CA GLY A 281 -0.57 7.50 5.53
C GLY A 281 -1.16 7.11 6.86
N GLY A 282 -1.36 8.11 7.73
CA GLY A 282 -1.97 7.90 9.04
C GLY A 282 -2.56 9.18 9.62
N LYS A 283 -3.40 9.00 10.63
CA LYS A 283 -3.99 10.11 11.39
C LYS A 283 -3.36 10.21 12.77
N THR A 284 -3.08 11.41 13.22
CA THR A 284 -2.63 11.63 14.59
C THR A 284 -3.82 11.94 15.50
N PRO A 285 -3.76 11.56 16.78
CA PRO A 285 -4.81 11.94 17.74
C PRO A 285 -4.95 13.44 17.97
N TRP A 286 -3.95 14.25 17.58
CA TRP A 286 -4.01 15.73 17.69
C TRP A 286 -4.49 16.40 16.42
N GLY A 287 -5.03 15.63 15.45
CA GLY A 287 -5.73 16.17 14.29
C GLY A 287 -4.81 16.67 13.18
N THR A 288 -3.66 16.00 12.97
CA THR A 288 -2.85 16.13 11.76
C THR A 288 -2.85 14.83 10.97
N ILE A 289 -2.47 14.91 9.71
CA ILE A 289 -2.28 13.80 8.79
C ILE A 289 -0.79 13.56 8.60
N LEU A 290 -0.41 12.31 8.50
CA LEU A 290 0.92 11.85 8.10
C LEU A 290 0.77 11.16 6.74
N SER A 291 1.38 11.69 5.70
CA SER A 291 1.30 11.18 4.32
C SER A 291 2.66 10.59 3.92
N GLY A 292 2.67 9.37 3.38
CA GLY A 292 3.88 8.66 2.96
C GLY A 292 4.28 9.00 1.53
N GLU A 293 5.55 9.31 1.29
CA GLU A 293 6.14 9.39 -0.05
C GLU A 293 6.71 8.01 -0.40
N GLU A 294 6.00 7.24 -1.21
CA GLU A 294 6.34 5.86 -1.52
C GLU A 294 7.29 5.76 -2.73
N ASN A 295 6.80 5.78 -3.95
CA ASN A 295 7.57 5.58 -5.17
C ASN A 295 8.33 6.85 -5.65
N PHE A 296 8.85 7.64 -4.72
CA PHE A 296 9.56 8.90 -4.99
C PHE A 296 10.73 8.75 -5.97
N GLN A 297 11.32 7.54 -6.08
CA GLN A 297 12.42 7.24 -7.02
C GLN A 297 12.01 7.40 -8.50
N ASN A 298 10.73 7.46 -8.80
CA ASN A 298 10.23 7.77 -10.14
C ASN A 298 10.31 9.27 -10.44
N SER A 299 10.28 10.12 -9.41
CA SER A 299 10.39 11.58 -9.56
C SER A 299 11.81 12.11 -9.38
N VAL A 300 12.63 11.46 -8.53
CA VAL A 300 13.97 11.91 -8.18
C VAL A 300 14.92 10.73 -7.98
N THR A 301 16.23 10.97 -7.95
CA THR A 301 17.24 9.94 -7.69
C THR A 301 17.14 9.40 -6.27
N GLU A 302 17.00 8.08 -6.12
CA GLU A 302 17.03 7.39 -4.82
C GLU A 302 18.44 7.25 -4.26
N ALA A 303 19.43 7.02 -5.12
CA ALA A 303 20.82 6.78 -4.72
C ALA A 303 21.48 7.99 -4.09
N VAL A 304 22.15 7.79 -2.94
CA VAL A 304 22.81 8.85 -2.17
C VAL A 304 24.27 8.52 -1.84
N LYS A 305 25.08 9.55 -1.61
CA LYS A 305 26.46 9.45 -1.13
C LYS A 305 26.51 9.12 0.37
N ALA A 306 27.71 8.85 0.88
CA ALA A 306 27.92 8.58 2.31
C ALA A 306 27.53 9.75 3.23
N ASN A 307 27.53 10.98 2.73
CA ASN A 307 27.02 12.16 3.44
C ASN A 307 25.50 12.37 3.31
N GLY A 308 24.82 11.47 2.57
CA GLY A 308 23.36 11.51 2.36
C GLY A 308 22.91 12.35 1.16
N THR A 309 23.82 13.06 0.45
CA THR A 309 23.43 13.80 -0.75
C THR A 309 23.34 12.89 -1.97
N GLN A 310 22.51 13.25 -2.96
CA GLN A 310 22.40 12.47 -4.19
C GLN A 310 23.69 12.47 -5.00
N THR A 311 23.90 11.43 -5.81
CA THR A 311 25.10 11.30 -6.67
C THR A 311 24.97 12.12 -7.94
N SER A 312 23.83 12.03 -8.60
CA SER A 312 23.49 12.74 -9.83
C SER A 312 21.98 12.58 -10.10
N TYR A 313 21.44 13.44 -10.95
CA TYR A 313 20.12 13.19 -11.52
C TYR A 313 20.17 12.00 -12.48
N THR A 314 19.15 11.15 -12.45
CA THR A 314 18.92 10.20 -13.53
C THR A 314 18.25 10.94 -14.70
N ASP A 315 18.59 10.59 -15.94
CA ASP A 315 18.03 11.27 -17.10
C ASP A 315 16.53 10.98 -17.31
N LYS A 316 15.99 10.02 -16.58
CA LYS A 316 14.61 9.54 -16.70
C LYS A 316 13.65 10.10 -15.62
N THR A 317 14.11 10.91 -14.67
CA THR A 317 13.23 11.46 -13.62
C THR A 317 12.67 12.82 -14.01
N ILE A 318 11.36 12.99 -13.84
CA ILE A 318 10.66 14.26 -14.13
C ILE A 318 11.07 15.39 -13.18
N GLY A 319 11.49 15.06 -11.97
CA GLY A 319 11.98 16.05 -11.00
C GLY A 319 13.23 16.82 -11.46
N LYS A 320 14.01 16.22 -12.36
CA LYS A 320 15.17 16.88 -12.95
C LYS A 320 14.80 18.19 -13.67
N THR A 321 13.68 18.22 -14.38
CA THR A 321 13.21 19.42 -15.09
C THR A 321 13.01 20.62 -14.15
N PHE A 322 12.65 20.36 -12.90
CA PHE A 322 12.35 21.37 -11.89
C PHE A 322 13.45 21.57 -10.85
N GLY A 323 14.56 20.84 -10.97
CA GLY A 323 15.67 20.91 -10.03
C GLY A 323 15.40 20.26 -8.67
N LEU A 324 14.51 19.27 -8.60
CA LEU A 324 14.21 18.55 -7.38
C LEU A 324 15.41 17.68 -6.98
N VAL A 325 15.82 17.70 -5.72
CA VAL A 325 16.98 16.94 -5.22
C VAL A 325 16.53 15.74 -4.43
N GLY A 326 17.10 14.57 -4.74
CA GLY A 326 16.60 13.27 -4.30
C GLY A 326 16.54 13.06 -2.80
N GLU A 327 17.51 13.58 -2.03
CA GLU A 327 17.57 13.44 -0.58
C GLU A 327 16.43 14.15 0.17
N LYS A 328 15.67 15.03 -0.49
CA LYS A 328 14.52 15.73 0.09
C LYS A 328 13.18 15.02 -0.10
N TYR A 329 13.17 13.85 -0.73
CA TYR A 329 11.96 13.04 -0.99
C TYR A 329 12.13 11.63 -0.44
N GLY A 330 11.00 10.93 -0.24
CA GLY A 330 10.95 9.63 0.42
C GLY A 330 10.79 9.73 1.94
N TRP A 331 10.02 10.70 2.40
CA TRP A 331 9.78 11.00 3.81
C TRP A 331 8.30 10.95 4.16
N ILE A 332 7.99 10.97 5.45
CA ILE A 332 6.63 11.22 5.94
C ILE A 332 6.40 12.72 6.03
N VAL A 333 5.28 13.15 5.45
CA VAL A 333 4.83 14.54 5.42
C VAL A 333 3.70 14.75 6.43
N GLU A 334 3.88 15.62 7.41
CA GLU A 334 2.80 16.03 8.33
C GLU A 334 2.06 17.25 7.79
N ILE A 335 0.72 17.16 7.76
CA ILE A 335 -0.20 18.19 7.28
C ILE A 335 -1.25 18.46 8.36
N ASP A 336 -1.60 19.74 8.59
CA ASP A 336 -2.77 20.12 9.39
C ASP A 336 -3.91 20.57 8.45
N PRO A 337 -4.92 19.72 8.19
CA PRO A 337 -6.02 20.09 7.30
C PRO A 337 -6.85 21.27 7.79
N THR A 338 -6.92 21.44 9.10
CA THR A 338 -7.74 22.50 9.74
C THR A 338 -7.06 23.87 9.80
N ASN A 339 -5.73 23.93 9.60
CA ASN A 339 -4.93 25.13 9.71
C ASN A 339 -4.18 25.42 8.40
N SER A 340 -4.64 26.40 7.63
CA SER A 340 -3.99 26.83 6.38
C SER A 340 -2.61 27.46 6.57
N GLU A 341 -2.33 28.00 7.75
CA GLU A 341 -1.03 28.60 8.09
C GLU A 341 0.01 27.57 8.51
N PHE A 342 -0.40 26.32 8.77
CA PHE A 342 0.53 25.24 9.08
C PHE A 342 1.31 24.87 7.82
N ARG A 343 2.61 25.12 7.84
CA ARG A 343 3.51 24.70 6.75
C ARG A 343 3.78 23.21 6.87
N PRO A 344 3.48 22.39 5.84
CA PRO A 344 3.73 20.95 5.90
C PRO A 344 5.19 20.62 6.20
N ARG A 345 5.42 19.54 6.95
CA ARG A 345 6.75 19.17 7.45
C ARG A 345 7.11 17.76 7.03
N LYS A 346 8.35 17.58 6.53
CA LYS A 346 8.92 16.25 6.32
C LYS A 346 9.78 15.87 7.53
N HIS A 347 9.39 14.79 8.22
CA HIS A 347 10.00 14.35 9.49
C HIS A 347 11.10 13.34 9.25
N THR A 348 12.36 13.77 9.28
CA THR A 348 13.48 12.92 8.88
C THR A 348 13.93 11.88 9.91
N TRP A 349 13.46 11.96 11.17
CA TRP A 349 13.64 10.85 12.13
C TRP A 349 12.86 9.59 11.76
N LEU A 350 11.85 9.72 10.90
CA LEU A 350 11.06 8.57 10.43
C LEU A 350 11.77 7.77 9.31
N GLY A 351 12.98 8.19 8.90
CA GLY A 351 13.77 7.53 7.87
C GLY A 351 13.34 7.90 6.44
N ARG A 352 14.23 7.71 5.47
CA ARG A 352 13.95 7.84 4.05
C ARG A 352 13.92 6.45 3.42
N PHE A 353 12.75 6.05 2.99
CA PHE A 353 12.47 4.80 2.27
C PHE A 353 11.14 4.93 1.55
N ARG A 354 10.65 3.89 0.90
CA ARG A 354 9.36 3.92 0.18
C ARG A 354 8.22 3.78 1.18
N HIS A 355 7.85 4.93 1.74
CA HIS A 355 6.86 5.00 2.80
C HIS A 355 5.47 4.66 2.33
N GLU A 356 4.90 3.62 2.92
CA GLU A 356 3.51 3.29 2.74
C GLU A 356 2.65 4.05 3.75
N ASN A 357 2.59 3.61 5.00
CA ASN A 357 1.75 4.25 6.00
C ASN A 357 2.48 4.58 7.32
N VAL A 358 1.73 5.17 8.27
CA VAL A 358 2.17 5.43 9.64
C VAL A 358 1.07 5.11 10.65
N ALA A 359 1.18 4.00 11.36
CA ALA A 359 0.32 3.69 12.50
C ALA A 359 0.83 4.36 13.77
N VAL A 360 0.02 5.20 14.39
CA VAL A 360 0.43 6.03 15.54
C VAL A 360 -0.13 5.48 16.85
N ARG A 361 0.76 5.30 17.83
CA ARG A 361 0.41 4.98 19.20
C ARG A 361 0.79 6.15 20.13
N ALA A 362 -0.23 6.87 20.61
CA ALA A 362 -0.06 8.08 21.41
C ALA A 362 -0.89 7.98 22.71
N GLU A 363 -0.22 7.81 23.82
CA GLU A 363 -0.84 7.69 25.15
C GLU A 363 -0.21 8.71 26.13
N ALA A 364 -1.05 9.35 26.96
CA ALA A 364 -0.57 10.34 27.93
C ALA A 364 0.46 9.73 28.90
N GLY A 365 1.54 10.44 29.15
CA GLY A 365 2.64 10.02 30.03
C GLY A 365 3.58 8.98 29.43
N LYS A 366 3.33 8.51 28.19
CA LYS A 366 4.19 7.58 27.46
C LYS A 366 4.93 8.27 26.32
N LYS A 367 5.94 7.63 25.76
CA LYS A 367 6.57 8.08 24.53
C LYS A 367 5.63 7.91 23.34
N LEU A 368 5.77 8.76 22.35
CA LEU A 368 5.13 8.56 21.06
C LEU A 368 5.81 7.39 20.35
N VAL A 369 5.01 6.44 19.87
CA VAL A 369 5.47 5.31 19.06
C VAL A 369 4.73 5.32 17.73
N ALA A 370 5.46 5.05 16.65
CA ALA A 370 4.87 4.85 15.34
C ALA A 370 5.46 3.61 14.67
N TYR A 371 4.66 2.96 13.83
CA TYR A 371 5.06 1.83 13.00
C TYR A 371 4.87 2.22 11.55
N LEU A 372 5.79 1.80 10.66
CA LEU A 372 5.80 2.20 9.27
C LEU A 372 6.15 1.00 8.36
N GLY A 373 5.59 1.00 7.15
CA GLY A 373 5.90 0.08 6.07
C GLY A 373 6.86 0.70 5.04
N ASP A 374 7.68 -0.14 4.42
CA ASP A 374 8.58 0.20 3.31
C ASP A 374 8.20 -0.67 2.12
N ASP A 375 7.27 -0.20 1.26
CA ASP A 375 6.76 -1.00 0.16
C ASP A 375 7.79 -1.18 -0.95
N ARG A 376 8.60 -2.19 -0.73
CA ARG A 376 9.51 -2.74 -1.74
C ARG A 376 9.83 -4.20 -1.45
N ARG A 377 10.18 -4.96 -2.46
CA ARG A 377 10.65 -6.33 -2.28
C ARG A 377 11.91 -6.33 -1.44
N GLY A 378 11.85 -6.99 -0.28
CA GLY A 378 12.91 -6.91 0.71
C GLY A 378 12.95 -5.61 1.51
N GLY A 379 11.88 -4.81 1.47
CA GLY A 379 11.67 -3.66 2.36
C GLY A 379 11.54 -4.07 3.82
N HIS A 380 11.41 -3.12 4.72
CA HIS A 380 11.44 -3.39 6.14
C HIS A 380 10.18 -2.93 6.87
N THR A 381 9.95 -3.56 8.03
CA THR A 381 8.99 -3.06 9.02
C THR A 381 9.75 -2.20 10.01
N TRP A 382 9.24 -1.01 10.29
CA TRP A 382 9.92 0.01 11.08
C TRP A 382 9.15 0.38 12.34
N LYS A 383 9.87 0.87 13.34
CA LYS A 383 9.32 1.49 14.54
C LYS A 383 10.08 2.77 14.88
N PHE A 384 9.35 3.85 15.13
CA PHE A 384 9.88 5.09 15.70
C PHE A 384 9.46 5.21 17.16
N VAL A 385 10.38 5.68 18.02
CA VAL A 385 10.09 6.00 19.42
C VAL A 385 10.65 7.38 19.73
N SER A 386 9.78 8.30 20.16
CA SER A 386 10.19 9.66 20.53
C SER A 386 11.11 9.72 21.75
N ALA A 387 11.96 10.73 21.82
CA ALA A 387 12.80 10.98 23.00
C ALA A 387 11.97 11.42 24.21
N ASN A 388 10.98 12.27 23.99
CA ASN A 388 10.12 12.86 25.03
C ASN A 388 8.75 12.15 25.09
N THR A 389 8.04 12.34 26.20
CA THR A 389 6.72 11.78 26.47
C THR A 389 5.60 12.73 26.03
N ILE A 390 4.46 12.15 25.72
CA ILE A 390 3.21 12.84 25.39
C ILE A 390 2.58 13.37 26.69
N SER A 391 2.30 14.66 26.75
CA SER A 391 1.56 15.25 27.88
C SER A 391 0.06 15.06 27.74
N SER A 392 -0.48 15.33 26.55
CA SER A 392 -1.87 15.12 26.17
C SER A 392 -1.92 14.60 24.73
N PRO A 393 -2.60 13.44 24.45
CA PRO A 393 -2.65 12.87 23.12
C PRO A 393 -3.23 13.80 22.05
N THR A 394 -4.12 14.72 22.43
CA THR A 394 -4.79 15.65 21.50
C THR A 394 -4.09 16.99 21.33
N SER A 395 -2.94 17.21 21.98
CA SER A 395 -2.20 18.48 21.84
C SER A 395 -1.45 18.55 20.53
N LYS A 396 -1.71 19.57 19.72
CA LYS A 396 -0.97 19.81 18.46
C LYS A 396 0.53 20.04 18.65
N THR A 397 0.99 20.35 19.89
CA THR A 397 2.43 20.43 20.20
C THR A 397 3.14 19.08 20.07
N ASN A 398 2.40 17.97 20.05
CA ASN A 398 2.97 16.63 19.85
C ASN A 398 3.66 16.48 18.47
N SER A 399 3.36 17.31 17.49
CA SER A 399 4.12 17.38 16.21
C SER A 399 5.63 17.54 16.42
N GLN A 400 6.06 18.17 17.51
CA GLN A 400 7.48 18.33 17.84
C GLN A 400 8.15 17.02 18.31
N LEU A 401 7.36 16.02 18.71
CA LEU A 401 7.89 14.71 19.13
C LEU A 401 8.50 13.93 17.98
N TRP A 402 8.10 14.22 16.74
CA TRP A 402 8.70 13.62 15.55
C TRP A 402 10.13 14.14 15.27
N GLU A 403 10.51 15.26 15.87
CA GLU A 403 11.79 15.92 15.61
C GLU A 403 12.96 15.34 16.41
N ASN A 404 12.68 14.50 17.42
CA ASN A 404 13.70 13.84 18.24
C ASN A 404 13.26 12.47 18.73
N GLY A 405 14.03 11.45 18.41
CA GLY A 405 13.71 10.08 18.76
C GLY A 405 14.73 9.07 18.24
N THR A 406 14.27 7.86 18.02
CA THR A 406 15.08 6.78 17.42
C THR A 406 14.22 5.96 16.46
N LEU A 407 14.73 5.74 15.26
CA LEU A 407 14.16 4.80 14.30
C LEU A 407 14.77 3.41 14.51
N TYR A 408 13.93 2.40 14.47
CA TYR A 408 14.31 0.99 14.62
C TYR A 408 13.81 0.19 13.41
N VAL A 409 14.57 -0.82 13.02
CA VAL A 409 14.16 -1.83 12.05
C VAL A 409 13.84 -3.16 12.74
N ALA A 410 12.81 -3.86 12.27
CA ALA A 410 12.45 -5.18 12.77
C ALA A 410 13.46 -6.25 12.30
N SER A 411 13.82 -7.16 13.21
CA SER A 411 14.54 -8.39 12.93
C SER A 411 13.70 -9.57 13.43
N TYR A 412 13.16 -10.35 12.50
CA TYR A 412 12.30 -11.50 12.79
C TYR A 412 13.10 -12.79 12.91
N ASN A 413 12.72 -13.64 13.85
CA ASN A 413 13.23 -15.00 13.96
C ASN A 413 12.15 -16.01 13.53
N PRO A 414 12.53 -17.15 12.92
CA PRO A 414 11.58 -18.18 12.48
C PRO A 414 10.76 -18.83 13.60
N ASP A 415 11.17 -18.67 14.85
CA ASP A 415 10.48 -19.21 16.03
C ASP A 415 9.30 -18.34 16.54
N GLY A 416 8.96 -17.27 15.82
CA GLY A 416 7.90 -16.34 16.22
C GLY A 416 8.34 -15.22 17.17
N THR A 417 9.63 -15.10 17.44
CA THR A 417 10.21 -13.98 18.19
C THR A 417 10.83 -12.94 17.28
N GLY A 418 11.10 -11.75 17.80
CA GLY A 418 11.80 -10.71 17.06
C GLY A 418 12.39 -9.63 17.97
N LYS A 419 13.16 -8.75 17.36
CA LYS A 419 13.78 -7.62 18.04
C LYS A 419 13.78 -6.37 17.17
N TRP A 420 13.82 -5.22 17.81
CA TRP A 420 13.99 -3.91 17.19
C TRP A 420 15.46 -3.49 17.24
N ILE A 421 16.07 -3.22 16.11
CA ILE A 421 17.47 -2.78 15.98
C ILE A 421 17.48 -1.28 15.72
N PRO A 422 18.10 -0.45 16.57
CA PRO A 422 18.15 1.01 16.37
C PRO A 422 19.04 1.37 15.18
N LEU A 423 18.65 2.36 14.39
CA LEU A 423 19.46 2.94 13.32
C LEU A 423 20.25 4.15 13.85
N LEU A 424 21.29 3.89 14.63
CA LEU A 424 22.20 4.90 15.18
C LEU A 424 23.62 4.69 14.62
N LEU A 425 24.40 5.75 14.53
CA LEU A 425 25.80 5.67 14.06
C LEU A 425 26.63 4.61 14.81
N THR A 426 26.30 4.37 16.10
CA THR A 426 26.99 3.40 16.95
C THR A 426 26.50 1.96 16.77
N THR A 427 25.41 1.73 16.03
CA THR A 427 24.85 0.39 15.87
C THR A 427 25.80 -0.50 15.07
N PRO A 428 26.12 -1.71 15.60
CA PRO A 428 26.94 -2.68 14.89
C PRO A 428 26.28 -3.18 13.60
N THR A 429 27.09 -3.44 12.58
CA THR A 429 26.64 -4.02 11.31
C THR A 429 26.82 -5.54 11.31
N ASN A 430 25.79 -6.24 10.87
CA ASN A 430 25.79 -7.69 10.69
C ASN A 430 24.71 -8.11 9.70
N PRO A 431 24.89 -7.84 8.39
CA PRO A 431 23.91 -8.12 7.36
C PRO A 431 23.57 -9.62 7.29
N ILE A 432 22.31 -9.93 6.99
CA ILE A 432 21.86 -11.31 6.82
C ILE A 432 22.37 -11.84 5.48
N SER A 433 22.97 -13.03 5.50
CA SER A 433 23.50 -13.66 4.28
C SER A 433 22.39 -13.98 3.28
N PRO A 434 22.57 -13.70 1.98
CA PRO A 434 21.67 -14.14 0.92
C PRO A 434 21.35 -15.64 0.94
N THR A 435 22.32 -16.49 1.29
CA THR A 435 22.10 -17.93 1.47
C THR A 435 21.13 -18.22 2.61
N VAL A 436 21.13 -17.45 3.69
CA VAL A 436 20.19 -17.58 4.80
C VAL A 436 18.80 -17.09 4.39
N LEU A 437 18.70 -15.95 3.73
CA LEU A 437 17.42 -15.38 3.27
C LEU A 437 16.64 -16.36 2.38
N SER A 438 17.34 -17.02 1.45
CA SER A 438 16.71 -17.93 0.47
C SER A 438 16.72 -19.43 0.90
N SER A 439 17.06 -19.72 2.15
CA SER A 439 17.37 -21.11 2.58
C SER A 439 16.18 -22.07 2.47
N VAL A 440 14.98 -21.64 2.86
CA VAL A 440 13.78 -22.48 2.84
C VAL A 440 13.30 -22.71 1.41
N GLU A 441 13.24 -21.65 0.62
CA GLU A 441 12.81 -21.72 -0.76
C GLU A 441 13.77 -22.54 -1.61
N PHE A 442 15.06 -22.32 -1.47
CA PHE A 442 16.05 -23.09 -2.19
C PHE A 442 15.97 -24.61 -1.89
N ALA A 443 15.74 -24.96 -0.63
CA ALA A 443 15.54 -26.35 -0.22
C ALA A 443 14.27 -26.97 -0.84
N ALA A 444 13.20 -26.18 -0.99
CA ALA A 444 11.92 -26.63 -1.53
C ALA A 444 11.91 -26.72 -3.07
N LEU A 445 12.51 -25.74 -3.74
CA LEU A 445 12.42 -25.55 -5.19
C LEU A 445 13.66 -25.99 -5.95
N GLN A 446 14.78 -26.22 -5.29
CA GLN A 446 16.11 -26.65 -5.78
C GLN A 446 16.69 -25.91 -7.00
N LYS A 447 15.85 -25.26 -7.82
CA LYS A 447 16.26 -24.61 -9.08
C LYS A 447 15.88 -23.14 -9.15
N ALA A 448 14.89 -22.69 -8.39
CA ALA A 448 14.26 -21.40 -8.67
C ALA A 448 15.06 -20.23 -8.15
N GLN A 449 15.89 -20.44 -7.11
CA GLN A 449 16.63 -19.33 -6.55
C GLN A 449 18.11 -19.67 -6.40
N LYS A 450 18.82 -19.32 -7.40
CA LYS A 450 20.27 -19.22 -7.32
C LYS A 450 20.72 -18.04 -6.47
N GLU A 451 19.81 -17.12 -6.17
CA GLU A 451 20.12 -15.75 -5.80
C GLU A 451 19.17 -15.27 -4.69
N GLY A 452 19.50 -15.55 -3.44
CA GLY A 452 19.08 -14.60 -2.41
C GLY A 452 19.79 -13.29 -2.73
N LEU A 453 19.12 -12.15 -2.64
CA LEU A 453 19.65 -10.84 -2.95
C LEU A 453 19.53 -9.90 -1.77
N LEU A 454 20.64 -9.29 -1.35
CA LEU A 454 20.67 -8.26 -0.32
C LEU A 454 21.31 -6.99 -0.88
N PRO A 455 20.57 -5.89 -1.02
CA PRO A 455 21.13 -4.60 -1.37
C PRO A 455 21.98 -4.03 -0.23
N LEU A 456 23.18 -3.57 -0.53
CA LEU A 456 24.10 -2.95 0.41
C LEU A 456 24.67 -1.66 -0.18
N PRO A 457 25.10 -0.67 0.62
CA PRO A 457 25.66 0.56 0.08
C PRO A 457 27.02 0.32 -0.56
N ARG A 458 27.30 1.02 -1.68
CA ARG A 458 28.63 1.06 -2.31
C ARG A 458 29.50 2.08 -1.61
N ARG A 459 30.25 1.66 -0.57
CA ARG A 459 31.05 2.58 0.23
C ARG A 459 32.34 1.94 0.74
N ASN A 460 33.26 2.78 1.22
CA ASN A 460 34.41 2.38 2.03
C ASN A 460 35.48 1.52 1.33
N GLY A 461 35.72 1.80 0.05
CA GLY A 461 36.84 1.18 -0.68
C GLY A 461 36.69 -0.32 -0.94
N ILE A 462 35.47 -0.87 -0.85
CA ILE A 462 35.21 -2.26 -1.23
C ILE A 462 35.56 -2.45 -2.69
N ALA A 463 36.36 -3.48 -2.99
CA ALA A 463 36.89 -3.73 -4.32
C ALA A 463 35.78 -3.80 -5.39
N GLY A 464 35.90 -3.02 -6.45
CA GLY A 464 34.93 -2.94 -7.53
C GLY A 464 33.69 -2.08 -7.22
N GLN A 465 33.73 -1.29 -6.15
CA GLN A 465 32.66 -0.38 -5.74
C GLN A 465 33.16 1.05 -5.63
N THR A 466 32.26 2.01 -5.80
CA THR A 466 32.55 3.43 -5.63
C THR A 466 32.00 3.94 -4.30
N GLN A 467 32.63 4.95 -3.72
CA GLN A 467 32.19 5.58 -2.46
C GLN A 467 31.12 6.66 -2.66
N ASP A 468 30.73 6.91 -3.88
CA ASP A 468 29.85 8.00 -4.27
C ASP A 468 28.35 7.65 -4.23
N GLY A 469 28.00 6.48 -3.67
CA GLY A 469 26.64 6.06 -3.47
C GLY A 469 26.16 4.94 -4.38
N GLY A 470 24.87 4.66 -4.35
CA GLY A 470 24.24 3.57 -5.08
C GLY A 470 24.25 2.24 -4.33
N VAL A 471 23.71 1.22 -4.99
CA VAL A 471 23.45 -0.10 -4.43
C VAL A 471 24.45 -1.12 -4.96
N PHE A 472 25.00 -1.93 -4.06
CA PHE A 472 25.71 -3.16 -4.39
C PHE A 472 24.80 -4.35 -4.10
N LYS A 473 24.62 -5.22 -5.08
CA LYS A 473 23.81 -6.43 -4.92
C LYS A 473 24.70 -7.59 -4.45
N CYS A 474 24.55 -7.95 -3.17
CA CYS A 474 25.15 -9.14 -2.60
C CYS A 474 24.19 -10.31 -2.83
N ASP A 475 24.61 -11.27 -3.64
CA ASP A 475 23.89 -12.50 -3.93
C ASP A 475 24.59 -13.73 -3.35
N ARG A 476 23.98 -14.91 -3.45
CA ARG A 476 24.55 -16.17 -2.96
C ARG A 476 25.90 -16.53 -3.61
N THR A 477 26.19 -16.02 -4.80
CA THR A 477 27.40 -16.35 -5.55
C THR A 477 28.59 -15.51 -5.11
N ASN A 478 28.34 -14.30 -4.60
CA ASN A 478 29.38 -13.35 -4.19
C ASN A 478 29.45 -13.10 -2.69
N GLU A 479 28.53 -13.65 -1.86
CA GLU A 479 28.42 -13.34 -0.44
C GLU A 479 29.70 -13.65 0.36
N ALA A 480 30.35 -14.78 0.08
CA ALA A 480 31.57 -15.16 0.78
C ALA A 480 32.71 -14.15 0.57
N LYS A 481 32.71 -13.45 -0.56
CA LYS A 481 33.71 -12.43 -0.91
C LYS A 481 33.31 -11.05 -0.39
N ALA A 482 31.99 -10.71 -0.46
CA ALA A 482 31.53 -9.36 -0.20
C ALA A 482 31.15 -9.12 1.27
N LEU A 483 30.47 -10.07 1.95
CA LEU A 483 29.97 -9.86 3.29
C LEU A 483 31.02 -9.52 4.35
N PRO A 484 32.24 -10.06 4.34
CA PRO A 484 33.26 -9.71 5.34
C PRO A 484 33.53 -8.21 5.43
N ASP A 485 33.38 -7.47 4.33
CA ASP A 485 33.60 -6.02 4.30
C ASP A 485 32.49 -5.23 5.01
N TYR A 486 31.33 -5.83 5.21
CA TYR A 486 30.17 -5.23 5.83
C TYR A 486 29.87 -5.74 7.25
N GLN A 487 30.57 -6.78 7.71
CA GLN A 487 30.35 -7.39 9.02
C GLN A 487 31.26 -6.80 10.09
N ASN A 488 30.80 -6.84 11.36
CA ASN A 488 31.58 -6.44 12.55
C ASN A 488 32.11 -4.99 12.48
N LYS A 489 31.37 -4.11 11.86
CA LYS A 489 31.59 -2.66 11.80
C LYS A 489 30.46 -1.93 12.50
N LYS A 490 30.37 -0.63 12.36
CA LYS A 490 29.28 0.22 12.83
C LYS A 490 28.73 1.04 11.67
N LEU A 491 27.53 1.55 11.78
CA LEU A 491 26.96 2.46 10.76
C LEU A 491 27.86 3.69 10.54
N SER A 492 28.60 4.16 11.56
CA SER A 492 29.57 5.25 11.42
C SER A 492 30.76 4.94 10.49
N ASP A 493 30.99 3.66 10.17
CA ASP A 493 32.00 3.28 9.17
C ASP A 493 31.52 3.48 7.73
N PHE A 494 30.20 3.66 7.55
CA PHE A 494 29.56 3.83 6.25
C PHE A 494 28.95 5.22 6.03
N TYR A 495 28.55 5.92 7.11
CA TYR A 495 27.82 7.18 7.07
C TYR A 495 28.49 8.24 7.94
N SER A 496 28.55 9.46 7.42
CA SER A 496 29.24 10.58 8.07
C SER A 496 28.44 11.27 9.18
N SER A 497 27.13 11.03 9.25
CA SER A 497 26.24 11.67 10.23
C SER A 497 24.97 10.83 10.48
N GLN A 498 24.25 11.14 11.56
CA GLN A 498 22.94 10.52 11.81
C GLN A 498 21.93 10.84 10.70
N GLY A 499 21.97 12.05 10.17
CA GLY A 499 21.15 12.44 9.03
C GLY A 499 21.42 11.59 7.79
N ALA A 500 22.70 11.27 7.52
CA ALA A 500 23.07 10.40 6.41
C ALA A 500 22.56 8.95 6.59
N VAL A 501 22.60 8.40 7.82
CA VAL A 501 22.00 7.09 8.13
C VAL A 501 20.52 7.08 7.78
N LEU A 502 19.78 8.10 8.22
CA LEU A 502 18.34 8.20 8.02
C LEU A 502 17.97 8.49 6.55
N THR A 503 18.84 9.17 5.80
CA THR A 503 18.65 9.43 4.37
C THR A 503 18.85 8.15 3.53
N ASP A 504 19.63 7.19 4.03
CA ASP A 504 19.89 5.88 3.39
C ASP A 504 19.33 4.72 4.23
N ALA A 505 18.19 4.94 4.90
CA ALA A 505 17.66 4.08 5.95
C ALA A 505 17.49 2.62 5.49
N PHE A 506 16.98 2.38 4.28
CA PHE A 506 16.79 1.03 3.73
C PHE A 506 18.12 0.24 3.67
N LEU A 507 19.18 0.82 3.13
CA LEU A 507 20.49 0.14 3.05
C LEU A 507 21.15 0.03 4.43
N ALA A 508 20.96 1.03 5.30
CA ALA A 508 21.42 0.98 6.69
C ALA A 508 20.73 -0.14 7.49
N ALA A 509 19.44 -0.39 7.23
CA ALA A 509 18.70 -1.50 7.84
C ALA A 509 19.25 -2.87 7.40
N ASN A 510 19.56 -3.04 6.13
CA ASN A 510 20.23 -4.25 5.63
C ASN A 510 21.61 -4.46 6.29
N LEU A 511 22.36 -3.37 6.50
CA LEU A 511 23.66 -3.45 7.19
C LEU A 511 23.55 -3.95 8.62
N VAL A 512 22.57 -3.50 9.40
CA VAL A 512 22.43 -3.89 10.81
C VAL A 512 21.71 -5.21 11.02
N GLY A 513 21.27 -5.88 9.95
CA GLY A 513 20.57 -7.17 10.01
C GLY A 513 19.07 -7.05 10.26
N GLY A 514 18.45 -5.98 9.81
CA GLY A 514 17.00 -5.90 9.63
C GLY A 514 16.53 -7.01 8.69
N THR A 515 15.38 -7.61 8.98
CA THR A 515 14.83 -8.66 8.13
C THR A 515 14.19 -8.06 6.87
N PRO A 516 14.66 -8.42 5.68
CA PRO A 516 13.96 -8.10 4.44
C PRO A 516 12.59 -8.78 4.40
N THR A 517 11.56 -8.02 4.12
CA THR A 517 10.15 -8.47 4.21
C THR A 517 9.47 -8.53 2.84
N ALA A 518 8.19 -8.90 2.83
CA ALA A 518 7.40 -9.18 1.63
C ALA A 518 6.51 -8.00 1.25
N ARG A 519 7.08 -6.81 1.03
CA ARG A 519 6.36 -5.56 0.72
C ARG A 519 5.36 -5.22 1.84
N PRO A 520 5.79 -4.58 2.93
CA PRO A 520 4.87 -4.13 3.97
C PRO A 520 4.15 -2.86 3.51
N GLU A 521 2.87 -3.01 3.24
CA GLU A 521 1.97 -1.93 2.85
C GLU A 521 1.47 -1.19 4.10
N ASP A 522 0.34 -1.59 4.63
CA ASP A 522 -0.24 -0.91 5.78
C ASP A 522 0.07 -1.61 7.11
N LEU A 523 0.21 -0.79 8.15
CA LEU A 523 0.31 -1.22 9.53
C LEU A 523 -0.77 -0.51 10.34
N GLU A 524 -1.53 -1.26 11.15
CA GLU A 524 -2.55 -0.69 12.02
C GLU A 524 -2.46 -1.21 13.46
N VAL A 525 -2.60 -0.30 14.42
CA VAL A 525 -2.60 -0.66 15.84
C VAL A 525 -4.02 -1.05 16.27
N HIS A 526 -4.19 -2.32 16.65
CA HIS A 526 -5.48 -2.80 17.14
C HIS A 526 -5.97 -1.95 18.34
N PRO A 527 -7.17 -1.38 18.28
CA PRO A 527 -7.61 -0.37 19.24
C PRO A 527 -7.67 -0.87 20.68
N THR A 528 -7.92 -2.16 20.90
CA THR A 528 -8.04 -2.78 22.23
C THR A 528 -6.76 -3.49 22.68
N THR A 529 -6.26 -4.46 21.89
CA THR A 529 -5.11 -5.31 22.30
C THR A 529 -3.77 -4.62 22.11
N LYS A 530 -3.70 -3.56 21.31
CA LYS A 530 -2.48 -2.84 20.91
C LYS A 530 -1.48 -3.68 20.11
N GLU A 531 -1.89 -4.84 19.62
CA GLU A 531 -1.15 -5.59 18.62
C GLU A 531 -1.06 -4.78 17.33
N VAL A 532 0.05 -4.88 16.60
CA VAL A 532 0.24 -4.20 15.32
C VAL A 532 -0.05 -5.18 14.20
N PHE A 533 -1.11 -4.94 13.45
CA PHE A 533 -1.43 -5.70 12.26
C PHE A 533 -0.68 -5.13 11.06
N ILE A 534 -0.20 -6.00 10.19
CA ILE A 534 0.65 -5.63 9.05
C ILE A 534 0.16 -6.36 7.82
N ALA A 535 -0.10 -5.61 6.75
CA ALA A 535 -0.32 -6.14 5.41
C ALA A 535 1.04 -6.35 4.73
N TYR A 536 1.36 -7.59 4.38
CA TYR A 536 2.45 -7.91 3.48
C TYR A 536 1.85 -8.35 2.16
N THR A 537 2.01 -7.53 1.12
CA THR A 537 1.23 -7.70 -0.11
C THR A 537 1.75 -8.78 -1.03
N ASP A 538 3.07 -8.95 -1.14
CA ASP A 538 3.68 -9.88 -2.10
C ASP A 538 5.06 -10.36 -1.66
N GLY A 539 5.21 -11.67 -1.53
CA GLY A 539 6.49 -12.31 -1.20
C GLY A 539 7.41 -12.57 -2.41
N ALA A 540 7.04 -12.18 -3.63
CA ALA A 540 7.87 -12.44 -4.79
C ALA A 540 9.19 -11.68 -4.72
N PRO A 541 10.34 -12.36 -4.96
CA PRO A 541 11.63 -11.66 -5.05
C PRO A 541 11.70 -10.78 -6.29
N GLY A 542 12.46 -9.70 -6.21
CA GLY A 542 12.65 -8.78 -7.33
C GLY A 542 14.01 -8.11 -7.38
N SER A 543 14.16 -7.16 -8.28
CA SER A 543 15.40 -6.40 -8.44
C SER A 543 15.76 -5.55 -7.23
N ASP A 544 14.78 -5.21 -6.40
CA ASP A 544 14.92 -4.38 -5.21
C ASP A 544 15.40 -5.15 -3.99
N GLY A 545 15.18 -6.46 -3.93
CA GLY A 545 15.60 -7.29 -2.82
C GLY A 545 14.89 -8.63 -2.80
N TYR A 546 15.18 -9.39 -1.77
CA TYR A 546 14.69 -10.75 -1.56
C TYR A 546 14.13 -10.88 -0.14
N PRO A 547 12.82 -11.13 0.02
CA PRO A 547 12.24 -11.38 1.34
C PRO A 547 12.87 -12.62 2.00
N ASP A 548 12.94 -12.63 3.32
CA ASP A 548 13.45 -13.78 4.07
C ASP A 548 12.48 -14.96 3.97
N SER A 549 12.86 -15.98 3.22
CA SER A 549 12.03 -17.17 2.96
C SER A 549 11.78 -18.04 4.20
N ARG A 550 12.49 -17.79 5.30
CA ARG A 550 12.25 -18.45 6.59
C ARG A 550 11.01 -17.89 7.30
N ILE A 551 10.63 -16.66 6.99
CA ILE A 551 9.54 -15.90 7.61
C ILE A 551 8.36 -15.75 6.65
N PHE A 552 8.65 -15.33 5.41
CA PHE A 552 7.67 -15.03 4.38
C PHE A 552 7.59 -16.14 3.36
N GLN A 553 6.41 -16.36 2.82
CA GLN A 553 6.22 -17.26 1.71
C GLN A 553 6.58 -16.51 0.42
N VAL A 554 7.73 -16.84 -0.16
CA VAL A 554 8.33 -16.16 -1.31
C VAL A 554 8.04 -16.85 -2.65
N ALA A 555 7.44 -18.04 -2.62
CA ALA A 555 7.03 -18.76 -3.81
C ALA A 555 5.91 -19.77 -3.46
N LYS A 556 5.01 -20.01 -4.39
CA LYS A 556 4.19 -21.23 -4.32
C LYS A 556 5.09 -22.44 -4.54
N LEU A 557 4.98 -23.42 -3.68
CA LEU A 557 5.65 -24.70 -3.87
C LEU A 557 5.05 -25.39 -5.10
N SER A 558 5.88 -25.61 -6.11
CA SER A 558 5.51 -26.22 -7.37
C SER A 558 6.44 -27.40 -7.69
N THR A 559 5.87 -28.46 -8.24
CA THR A 559 6.64 -29.53 -8.86
C THR A 559 7.30 -29.07 -10.17
N ASP A 560 6.89 -27.96 -10.72
CA ASP A 560 7.34 -27.41 -12.01
C ASP A 560 8.17 -26.11 -11.86
N THR A 561 9.00 -26.04 -10.88
CA THR A 561 10.19 -25.16 -10.75
C THR A 561 10.08 -23.67 -11.14
N LYS A 562 8.92 -23.11 -11.43
CA LYS A 562 8.73 -21.67 -11.58
C LYS A 562 8.19 -21.09 -10.27
N ALA A 563 8.96 -20.21 -9.66
CA ALA A 563 8.47 -19.36 -8.59
C ALA A 563 7.37 -18.45 -9.15
N THR A 564 6.24 -18.35 -8.47
CA THR A 564 5.17 -17.43 -8.82
C THR A 564 4.90 -16.48 -7.70
N GLN A 565 4.24 -15.41 -8.06
CA GLN A 565 3.75 -14.42 -7.13
C GLN A 565 3.03 -15.09 -5.97
N GLN A 566 3.34 -14.64 -4.79
CA GLN A 566 2.61 -14.97 -3.59
C GLN A 566 1.58 -13.90 -3.33
N SER A 567 0.45 -14.32 -2.82
CA SER A 567 -0.70 -13.46 -2.58
C SER A 567 -0.62 -12.68 -1.26
N GLY A 568 0.55 -12.65 -0.64
CA GLY A 568 0.74 -11.89 0.59
C GLY A 568 0.06 -12.51 1.82
N GLY A 569 -0.14 -11.70 2.85
CA GLY A 569 -0.80 -12.12 4.09
C GLY A 569 -0.84 -11.04 5.15
N LEU A 570 -1.71 -11.25 6.13
CA LEU A 570 -1.78 -10.42 7.32
C LEU A 570 -0.95 -11.04 8.44
N TYR A 571 -0.07 -10.25 9.02
CA TYR A 571 0.76 -10.62 10.16
C TYR A 571 0.45 -9.71 11.34
N LYS A 572 0.88 -10.08 12.52
CA LYS A 572 0.82 -9.20 13.68
C LYS A 572 2.04 -9.28 14.55
N ILE A 573 2.43 -8.13 15.09
CA ILE A 573 3.45 -7.96 16.11
C ILE A 573 2.77 -7.76 17.47
N ILE A 574 3.29 -8.43 18.48
CA ILE A 574 2.91 -8.32 19.87
C ILE A 574 4.13 -7.83 20.63
N GLU A 575 4.11 -6.56 21.03
CA GLU A 575 5.20 -5.96 21.79
C GLU A 575 5.35 -6.62 23.16
N ASP A 576 6.58 -6.89 23.60
CA ASP A 576 6.85 -7.44 24.95
C ASP A 576 6.67 -6.40 26.06
N SER A 577 6.69 -5.10 25.73
CA SER A 577 6.44 -4.02 26.68
C SER A 577 5.08 -3.35 26.42
N ALA A 578 4.35 -3.06 27.51
CA ALA A 578 3.02 -2.47 27.45
C ALA A 578 2.99 -1.04 26.84
N ASP A 579 4.10 -0.32 26.90
CA ASP A 579 4.26 1.03 26.33
C ASP A 579 4.93 1.02 24.95
N ALA A 580 5.21 -0.16 24.40
CA ALA A 580 5.88 -0.37 23.11
C ALA A 580 7.29 0.25 22.99
N THR A 581 7.94 0.58 24.10
CA THR A 581 9.33 1.08 24.08
C THR A 581 10.36 -0.05 24.20
N GLY A 582 9.93 -1.29 24.45
CA GLY A 582 10.78 -2.48 24.48
C GLY A 582 11.46 -2.77 23.12
N LEU A 583 12.53 -3.54 23.21
CA LEU A 583 13.33 -3.90 22.03
C LEU A 583 13.08 -5.31 21.53
N THR A 584 12.10 -6.01 22.08
CA THR A 584 11.71 -7.36 21.67
C THR A 584 10.21 -7.45 21.46
N PHE A 585 9.82 -8.40 20.60
CA PHE A 585 8.42 -8.66 20.29
C PHE A 585 8.21 -10.13 19.91
N LYS A 586 6.95 -10.54 19.89
CA LYS A 586 6.51 -11.77 19.23
C LYS A 586 5.78 -11.41 17.97
N TRP A 587 5.80 -12.32 17.01
CA TRP A 587 5.04 -12.16 15.77
C TRP A 587 4.32 -13.45 15.40
N GLN A 588 3.23 -13.30 14.67
CA GLN A 588 2.50 -14.43 14.12
C GLN A 588 1.80 -14.04 12.83
N ARG A 589 1.59 -15.00 11.96
CA ARG A 589 0.74 -14.86 10.79
C ARG A 589 -0.71 -14.91 11.24
N PHE A 590 -1.52 -13.93 10.83
CA PHE A 590 -2.93 -13.85 11.17
C PHE A 590 -3.81 -14.42 10.05
N ALA A 591 -3.56 -14.04 8.78
CA ALA A 591 -4.22 -14.60 7.62
C ALA A 591 -3.23 -14.71 6.45
N GLN A 592 -3.34 -15.76 5.65
CA GLN A 592 -2.50 -16.00 4.48
C GLN A 592 -3.31 -15.75 3.22
N GLY A 593 -2.79 -14.94 2.30
CA GLY A 593 -3.35 -14.78 0.96
C GLY A 593 -3.25 -16.06 0.13
N GLY A 594 -4.00 -16.13 -0.94
CA GLY A 594 -4.07 -17.27 -1.85
C GLY A 594 -5.50 -17.75 -2.06
N GLU A 595 -5.69 -18.58 -3.08
CA GLU A 595 -7.00 -19.14 -3.41
C GLU A 595 -7.57 -19.91 -2.21
N ALA A 596 -8.85 -19.70 -1.92
CA ALA A 596 -9.52 -20.42 -0.84
C ALA A 596 -9.37 -21.93 -1.00
N GLY A 597 -8.90 -22.58 0.07
CA GLY A 597 -8.69 -24.01 0.10
C GLY A 597 -7.41 -24.51 -0.58
N SER A 598 -6.55 -23.64 -1.12
CA SER A 598 -5.22 -23.98 -1.59
C SER A 598 -4.16 -23.47 -0.62
N VAL A 599 -3.19 -24.32 -0.27
CA VAL A 599 -1.98 -23.98 0.51
C VAL A 599 -2.24 -22.98 1.66
N ASN A 600 -3.27 -23.24 2.46
CA ASN A 600 -3.73 -22.37 3.55
C ASN A 600 -4.21 -20.98 3.12
N GLY A 601 -4.59 -20.80 1.85
CA GLY A 601 -5.11 -19.54 1.35
C GLY A 601 -6.48 -19.19 1.93
N ALA A 602 -6.64 -17.95 2.36
CA ALA A 602 -7.86 -17.41 2.93
C ALA A 602 -8.81 -16.78 1.89
N GLY A 603 -8.43 -16.82 0.61
CA GLY A 603 -9.26 -16.36 -0.50
C GLY A 603 -9.04 -14.93 -0.93
N PHE A 604 -8.01 -14.23 -0.46
CA PHE A 604 -7.60 -12.91 -0.92
C PHE A 604 -6.20 -12.93 -1.55
N ALA A 605 -5.87 -11.89 -2.29
CA ALA A 605 -4.53 -11.67 -2.82
C ALA A 605 -4.15 -10.21 -2.70
N ASN A 606 -2.86 -9.97 -2.47
CA ASN A 606 -2.24 -8.65 -2.47
C ASN A 606 -2.99 -7.66 -1.57
N VAL A 607 -3.07 -8.03 -0.28
CA VAL A 607 -3.64 -7.13 0.74
C VAL A 607 -2.76 -5.89 0.87
N ASP A 608 -3.42 -4.76 0.92
CA ASP A 608 -2.81 -3.45 0.97
C ASP A 608 -3.26 -2.69 2.23
N ASN A 609 -4.10 -1.64 2.10
CA ASN A 609 -4.48 -0.84 3.25
C ASN A 609 -5.46 -1.56 4.19
N LEU A 610 -5.36 -1.21 5.46
CA LEU A 610 -6.14 -1.76 6.55
C LEU A 610 -6.86 -0.64 7.33
N VAL A 611 -7.96 -0.97 7.96
CA VAL A 611 -8.59 -0.13 8.98
C VAL A 611 -9.34 -0.99 9.99
N PHE A 612 -9.41 -0.54 11.25
CA PHE A 612 -10.27 -1.14 12.27
C PHE A 612 -11.60 -0.41 12.36
N ASP A 613 -12.69 -1.18 12.46
CA ASP A 613 -14.01 -0.64 12.82
C ASP A 613 -14.14 -0.41 14.34
N ASP A 614 -15.29 0.15 14.76
CA ASP A 614 -15.58 0.42 16.18
C ASP A 614 -15.63 -0.84 17.06
N ARG A 615 -15.76 -2.03 16.46
CA ARG A 615 -15.75 -3.33 17.14
C ARG A 615 -14.38 -4.01 17.07
N ALA A 616 -13.38 -3.30 16.55
CA ALA A 616 -12.02 -3.78 16.39
C ALA A 616 -11.89 -4.95 15.39
N ASN A 617 -12.74 -5.05 14.40
CA ASN A 617 -12.56 -5.96 13.28
C ASN A 617 -11.67 -5.31 12.22
N VAL A 618 -10.91 -6.13 11.48
CA VAL A 618 -10.07 -5.68 10.38
C VAL A 618 -10.89 -5.56 9.09
N TRP A 619 -10.73 -4.46 8.41
CA TRP A 619 -11.13 -4.25 7.03
C TRP A 619 -9.88 -4.07 6.20
N GLY A 620 -9.79 -4.78 5.09
CA GLY A 620 -8.62 -4.71 4.21
C GLY A 620 -9.04 -4.60 2.77
N VAL A 621 -8.26 -3.87 2.02
CA VAL A 621 -8.38 -3.72 0.55
C VAL A 621 -7.27 -4.47 -0.15
N THR A 622 -7.39 -4.64 -1.46
CA THR A 622 -6.38 -5.32 -2.26
C THR A 622 -5.87 -4.43 -3.38
N ASP A 623 -4.56 -4.48 -3.58
CA ASP A 623 -3.85 -3.95 -4.75
C ASP A 623 -3.29 -5.09 -5.60
N MET A 624 -4.17 -5.83 -6.26
CA MET A 624 -3.72 -6.77 -7.27
C MET A 624 -3.31 -6.00 -8.52
N SER A 625 -2.12 -6.27 -9.01
CA SER A 625 -1.62 -5.70 -10.26
C SER A 625 -2.65 -5.86 -11.40
N THR A 626 -2.83 -4.82 -12.19
CA THR A 626 -3.79 -4.76 -13.32
C THR A 626 -3.64 -5.92 -14.30
N GLY A 627 -2.42 -6.41 -14.53
CA GLY A 627 -2.16 -7.61 -15.33
C GLY A 627 -2.74 -8.91 -14.78
N THR A 628 -3.20 -8.93 -13.52
CA THR A 628 -3.79 -10.11 -12.88
C THR A 628 -5.32 -10.11 -12.87
N HIS A 629 -5.96 -9.01 -13.26
CA HIS A 629 -7.41 -8.87 -13.21
C HIS A 629 -8.12 -9.66 -14.32
N ASN A 630 -9.07 -10.51 -13.97
CA ASN A 630 -10.02 -11.18 -14.89
C ASN A 630 -9.39 -11.85 -16.14
N GLY A 631 -8.14 -12.31 -16.05
CA GLY A 631 -7.42 -12.87 -17.21
C GLY A 631 -7.07 -11.82 -18.26
N PHE A 632 -6.97 -10.58 -17.85
CA PHE A 632 -6.56 -9.49 -18.72
C PHE A 632 -5.03 -9.51 -18.82
N ASP A 633 -4.52 -9.52 -20.05
CA ASP A 633 -3.11 -9.32 -20.32
C ASP A 633 -3.00 -8.13 -21.29
N VAL A 634 -2.34 -7.09 -20.84
CA VAL A 634 -2.05 -5.91 -21.68
C VAL A 634 -1.20 -6.36 -22.87
N GLY A 635 -1.66 -6.08 -24.07
CA GLY A 635 -1.00 -6.54 -25.30
C GLY A 635 -1.37 -7.95 -25.75
N ALA A 636 -2.22 -8.67 -25.02
CA ALA A 636 -2.74 -9.98 -25.40
C ALA A 636 -4.24 -9.93 -25.76
N GLU A 637 -4.75 -8.82 -26.24
CA GLU A 637 -6.12 -8.73 -26.77
C GLU A 637 -6.41 -9.89 -27.70
N GLY A 638 -7.42 -10.70 -27.36
CA GLY A 638 -7.79 -11.88 -28.12
C GLY A 638 -7.04 -13.18 -27.78
N LYS A 639 -6.03 -13.16 -26.90
CA LYS A 639 -5.41 -14.39 -26.40
C LYS A 639 -6.12 -14.89 -25.14
N GLN A 640 -6.41 -16.18 -25.09
CA GLN A 640 -6.86 -16.80 -23.85
C GLN A 640 -5.68 -16.89 -22.89
N THR A 641 -5.80 -16.25 -21.75
CA THR A 641 -4.86 -16.44 -20.65
C THR A 641 -5.21 -17.74 -19.95
N LYS A 642 -4.33 -18.74 -20.02
CA LYS A 642 -4.48 -19.97 -19.24
C LYS A 642 -4.04 -19.68 -17.81
N ILE A 643 -4.98 -19.73 -16.92
CA ILE A 643 -4.71 -19.69 -15.49
C ILE A 643 -4.54 -21.13 -15.04
N HIS A 644 -3.35 -21.45 -14.58
CA HIS A 644 -3.05 -22.74 -14.02
C HIS A 644 -3.26 -22.69 -12.52
N HIS A 645 -4.40 -23.18 -12.09
CA HIS A 645 -4.65 -23.40 -10.69
C HIS A 645 -3.86 -24.54 -10.13
N THR A 646 -3.46 -24.35 -8.96
CA THR A 646 -2.61 -25.27 -8.28
C THR A 646 -3.18 -25.82 -7.03
N ALA A 647 -4.03 -26.76 -7.16
CA ALA A 647 -4.32 -27.70 -6.07
C ALA A 647 -3.13 -28.57 -5.71
N SER A 648 -2.11 -28.66 -6.54
CA SER A 648 -1.05 -29.68 -6.41
C SER A 648 0.35 -29.13 -6.54
N GLY A 649 0.55 -27.87 -6.21
CA GLY A 649 1.85 -27.25 -6.35
C GLY A 649 2.19 -26.77 -7.76
N ASN A 650 1.27 -26.77 -8.71
CA ASN A 650 1.47 -26.04 -9.96
C ASN A 650 1.21 -24.59 -9.75
N VAL A 651 1.97 -23.82 -10.37
CA VAL A 651 2.04 -22.43 -10.24
C VAL A 651 0.92 -21.81 -11.04
N SER A 652 -0.03 -21.15 -10.41
CA SER A 652 -0.82 -20.20 -11.14
C SER A 652 -0.16 -18.84 -11.02
N ASP A 653 -0.02 -18.22 -12.15
CA ASP A 653 -0.16 -16.77 -12.16
C ASP A 653 -1.57 -16.52 -11.62
N PHE A 654 -1.76 -15.69 -10.62
CA PHE A 654 -3.10 -15.36 -10.10
C PHE A 654 -3.97 -14.63 -11.11
N THR A 655 -3.51 -14.53 -12.35
CA THR A 655 -4.13 -13.81 -13.44
C THR A 655 -5.60 -14.21 -13.60
N GLY A 656 -6.47 -13.31 -13.22
CA GLY A 656 -7.91 -13.45 -13.36
C GLY A 656 -8.63 -14.23 -12.29
N VAL A 657 -7.95 -14.93 -11.40
CA VAL A 657 -8.60 -15.78 -10.39
C VAL A 657 -9.54 -14.98 -9.51
N PHE A 658 -9.05 -13.90 -8.94
CA PHE A 658 -9.76 -13.11 -7.93
C PHE A 658 -10.70 -12.06 -8.51
N GLY A 659 -10.63 -11.76 -9.79
CA GLY A 659 -11.49 -10.76 -10.42
C GLY A 659 -10.92 -9.35 -10.34
N ASN A 660 -11.76 -8.39 -9.98
CA ASN A 660 -11.36 -7.01 -9.68
C ASN A 660 -10.79 -6.91 -8.26
N ASN A 661 -10.10 -5.83 -7.94
CA ASN A 661 -9.72 -5.50 -6.58
C ASN A 661 -10.93 -5.34 -5.67
N TRP A 662 -10.80 -5.66 -4.39
CA TRP A 662 -11.92 -5.78 -3.48
C TRP A 662 -11.60 -5.40 -2.04
N LEU A 663 -12.65 -5.13 -1.27
CA LEU A 663 -12.65 -4.86 0.15
C LEU A 663 -13.19 -6.09 0.88
N PHE A 664 -12.47 -6.53 1.90
CA PHE A 664 -12.88 -7.65 2.74
C PHE A 664 -12.96 -7.26 4.22
N PHE A 665 -13.67 -8.04 4.95
CA PHE A 665 -13.90 -7.94 6.37
C PHE A 665 -13.38 -9.18 7.09
N ILE A 666 -12.66 -9.01 8.20
CA ILE A 666 -12.15 -10.09 9.03
C ILE A 666 -12.51 -9.83 10.49
N PRO A 667 -13.43 -10.61 11.08
CA PRO A 667 -13.65 -10.56 12.54
C PRO A 667 -12.36 -10.92 13.29
N THR A 668 -11.99 -10.13 14.29
CA THR A 668 -10.81 -10.41 15.14
C THR A 668 -11.16 -11.22 16.38
N SER A 669 -12.46 -11.40 16.66
CA SER A 669 -12.96 -12.14 17.82
C SER A 669 -14.24 -12.92 17.47
N GLY A 670 -14.66 -13.79 18.39
CA GLY A 670 -15.86 -14.61 18.20
C GLY A 670 -15.65 -15.85 17.33
N ALA A 671 -16.74 -16.53 16.97
CA ALA A 671 -16.70 -17.80 16.23
C ALA A 671 -16.11 -17.67 14.82
N ASN A 672 -16.25 -16.50 14.20
CA ASN A 672 -15.81 -16.22 12.83
C ASN A 672 -14.44 -15.48 12.79
N ALA A 673 -13.75 -15.37 13.93
CA ALA A 673 -12.47 -14.64 13.97
C ALA A 673 -11.44 -15.23 12.99
N GLY A 674 -10.78 -14.37 12.21
CA GLY A 674 -9.79 -14.74 11.20
C GLY A 674 -10.37 -15.24 9.87
N GLN A 675 -11.71 -15.20 9.68
CA GLN A 675 -12.34 -15.54 8.41
C GLN A 675 -12.42 -14.31 7.51
N VAL A 676 -11.97 -14.46 6.26
CA VAL A 676 -12.00 -13.38 5.26
C VAL A 676 -13.36 -13.40 4.55
N ILE A 677 -14.09 -12.29 4.61
CA ILE A 677 -15.44 -12.17 4.11
C ILE A 677 -15.50 -11.03 3.09
N PRO A 678 -15.85 -11.28 1.81
CA PRO A 678 -15.93 -10.23 0.81
C PRO A 678 -17.08 -9.26 1.10
N PHE A 679 -16.75 -7.96 1.12
CA PHE A 679 -17.72 -6.90 1.36
C PHE A 679 -18.01 -6.07 0.11
N ALA A 680 -16.99 -5.68 -0.65
CA ALA A 680 -17.17 -4.93 -1.88
C ALA A 680 -16.11 -5.28 -2.91
N HIS A 681 -16.37 -5.03 -4.19
CA HIS A 681 -15.33 -5.02 -5.21
C HIS A 681 -15.43 -3.74 -6.06
N GLY A 682 -14.30 -3.32 -6.63
CA GLY A 682 -14.21 -2.11 -7.45
C GLY A 682 -14.57 -2.33 -8.92
N PRO A 683 -14.58 -1.25 -9.72
CA PRO A 683 -14.73 -1.30 -11.17
C PRO A 683 -13.55 -2.00 -11.87
N VAL A 684 -13.64 -2.09 -13.19
CA VAL A 684 -12.62 -2.76 -14.01
C VAL A 684 -11.26 -2.10 -13.83
N ARG A 685 -10.25 -2.91 -13.44
CA ARG A 685 -8.84 -2.54 -13.35
C ARG A 685 -8.56 -1.32 -12.46
N CYS A 686 -9.37 -1.12 -11.44
CA CYS A 686 -9.07 -0.17 -10.38
C CYS A 686 -8.27 -0.84 -9.27
N GLU A 687 -7.62 -0.03 -8.48
CA GLU A 687 -7.25 -0.36 -7.11
C GLU A 687 -8.32 0.17 -6.16
N MET A 688 -8.53 -0.52 -5.03
CA MET A 688 -9.32 -0.03 -3.89
C MET A 688 -8.37 0.24 -2.75
N THR A 689 -8.37 1.49 -2.24
CA THR A 689 -7.35 1.92 -1.29
C THR A 689 -7.88 2.92 -0.28
N GLY A 690 -7.11 3.21 0.78
CA GLY A 690 -7.33 4.27 1.74
C GLY A 690 -8.65 4.19 2.54
N PRO A 691 -9.11 3.03 3.06
CA PRO A 691 -10.36 2.92 3.80
C PRO A 691 -10.29 3.71 5.11
N SER A 692 -11.35 4.48 5.42
CA SER A 692 -11.44 5.29 6.64
C SER A 692 -12.87 5.39 7.13
N PHE A 693 -13.14 4.97 8.37
CA PHE A 693 -14.46 5.13 8.97
C PHE A 693 -14.69 6.55 9.46
N VAL A 694 -15.80 7.15 9.07
CA VAL A 694 -16.28 8.47 9.51
C VAL A 694 -17.73 8.35 9.95
N GLY A 695 -17.95 8.20 11.25
CA GLY A 695 -19.27 7.85 11.76
C GLY A 695 -19.77 6.55 11.14
N ASN A 696 -20.95 6.58 10.54
CA ASN A 696 -21.59 5.42 9.90
C ASN A 696 -21.31 5.31 8.38
N THR A 697 -20.22 5.91 7.92
CA THR A 697 -19.77 5.87 6.53
C THR A 697 -18.34 5.36 6.45
N LEU A 698 -18.08 4.39 5.59
CA LEU A 698 -16.75 4.03 5.14
C LEU A 698 -16.41 4.90 3.93
N ILE A 699 -15.42 5.77 4.06
CA ILE A 699 -14.82 6.51 2.95
C ILE A 699 -13.68 5.66 2.40
N ILE A 700 -13.61 5.53 1.07
CA ILE A 700 -12.60 4.73 0.38
C ILE A 700 -12.26 5.38 -0.96
N SER A 701 -11.05 5.21 -1.40
CA SER A 701 -10.58 5.63 -2.71
C SER A 701 -10.73 4.52 -3.74
N ILE A 702 -11.12 4.90 -4.95
CA ILE A 702 -11.08 4.07 -6.15
C ILE A 702 -10.03 4.69 -7.06
N GLN A 703 -8.87 4.07 -7.10
CA GLN A 703 -7.71 4.53 -7.84
C GLN A 703 -7.76 4.00 -9.29
N HIS A 704 -7.30 4.77 -10.23
CA HIS A 704 -7.07 4.44 -11.66
C HIS A 704 -8.09 3.48 -12.34
N PRO A 705 -9.41 3.69 -12.27
CA PRO A 705 -10.35 2.80 -12.97
C PRO A 705 -10.00 2.72 -14.46
N GLY A 706 -9.87 1.48 -14.99
CA GLY A 706 -9.47 1.22 -16.37
C GLY A 706 -7.98 1.37 -16.66
N GLU A 707 -7.11 1.30 -15.66
CA GLU A 707 -5.66 1.38 -15.86
C GLU A 707 -5.16 0.38 -16.90
N ASP A 708 -4.19 0.81 -17.72
CA ASP A 708 -3.63 0.08 -18.86
C ASP A 708 -4.67 -0.39 -19.89
N CYS A 709 -5.82 0.23 -19.92
CA CYS A 709 -6.88 -0.02 -20.91
C CYS A 709 -7.18 1.21 -21.73
N PRO A 710 -7.64 1.05 -22.96
CA PRO A 710 -8.31 2.13 -23.68
C PRO A 710 -9.56 2.60 -22.91
N ILE A 711 -9.96 3.85 -23.13
CA ILE A 711 -11.25 4.32 -22.64
C ILE A 711 -12.35 3.39 -23.19
N ASN A 712 -13.30 3.03 -22.32
CA ASN A 712 -14.38 2.10 -22.67
C ASN A 712 -15.20 2.63 -23.85
N ASP A 713 -15.22 1.87 -24.93
CA ASP A 713 -15.99 2.14 -26.16
C ASP A 713 -17.27 1.31 -26.29
N GLY A 714 -17.64 0.61 -25.21
CA GLY A 714 -18.78 -0.31 -25.17
C GLY A 714 -18.45 -1.74 -25.62
N THR A 715 -17.20 -2.03 -25.99
CA THR A 715 -16.76 -3.37 -26.36
C THR A 715 -16.75 -4.29 -25.13
N ILE A 716 -17.39 -5.45 -25.25
CA ILE A 716 -17.38 -6.50 -24.25
C ILE A 716 -16.43 -7.63 -24.71
N LEU A 717 -15.47 -7.94 -23.85
CA LEU A 717 -14.55 -9.05 -24.08
C LEU A 717 -15.06 -10.31 -23.39
N SER A 718 -14.70 -11.47 -23.93
CA SER A 718 -14.95 -12.77 -23.31
C SER A 718 -13.62 -13.45 -23.02
N ARG A 719 -13.49 -13.99 -21.82
CA ARG A 719 -12.31 -14.74 -21.35
C ARG A 719 -12.75 -16.08 -20.77
N SER A 720 -12.04 -17.15 -21.12
CA SER A 720 -12.20 -18.45 -20.50
C SER A 720 -11.05 -18.67 -19.53
N ILE A 721 -11.40 -18.92 -18.27
CA ILE A 721 -10.46 -19.04 -17.15
C ILE A 721 -10.64 -20.43 -16.55
N GLU A 722 -9.56 -21.20 -16.46
CA GLU A 722 -9.58 -22.46 -15.72
C GLU A 722 -9.42 -22.21 -14.23
N LEU A 723 -10.41 -22.60 -13.47
CA LEU A 723 -10.46 -22.45 -12.01
C LEU A 723 -10.44 -23.83 -11.33
N LEU A 724 -10.03 -23.85 -10.06
CA LEU A 724 -10.23 -25.00 -9.18
C LEU A 724 -11.47 -24.78 -8.33
N ASP A 725 -12.29 -25.83 -8.23
CA ASP A 725 -13.30 -25.87 -7.19
C ASP A 725 -12.67 -26.20 -5.81
N LEU A 726 -13.46 -26.06 -4.77
CA LEU A 726 -12.99 -26.34 -3.41
C LEU A 726 -12.62 -27.83 -3.17
N ASN A 727 -12.99 -28.73 -4.09
CA ASN A 727 -12.58 -30.13 -4.08
C ASN A 727 -11.26 -30.37 -4.83
N GLY A 728 -10.69 -29.32 -5.46
CA GLY A 728 -9.48 -29.38 -6.24
C GLY A 728 -9.68 -29.90 -7.66
N SER A 729 -10.91 -29.96 -8.16
CA SER A 729 -11.20 -30.30 -9.55
C SER A 729 -11.18 -29.05 -10.42
N THR A 730 -10.61 -29.15 -11.61
CA THR A 730 -10.59 -28.04 -12.55
C THR A 730 -11.95 -27.87 -13.24
N PHE A 731 -12.32 -26.64 -13.53
CA PHE A 731 -13.46 -26.29 -14.36
C PHE A 731 -13.19 -24.97 -15.11
N ASN A 732 -13.86 -24.78 -16.24
CA ASN A 732 -13.76 -23.55 -17.00
C ASN A 732 -14.86 -22.56 -16.59
N GLN A 733 -14.47 -21.30 -16.41
CA GLN A 733 -15.37 -20.19 -16.20
C GLN A 733 -15.25 -19.23 -17.38
N THR A 734 -16.37 -18.86 -18.00
CA THR A 734 -16.43 -17.79 -19.00
C THR A 734 -16.73 -16.48 -18.32
N ARG A 735 -15.89 -15.48 -18.48
CA ARG A 735 -16.12 -14.11 -18.00
C ARG A 735 -16.41 -13.19 -19.17
N SER A 736 -17.46 -12.37 -19.01
CA SER A 736 -17.74 -11.23 -19.86
C SER A 736 -17.33 -9.96 -19.13
N LEU A 737 -16.47 -9.12 -19.74
CA LEU A 737 -15.96 -7.92 -19.10
C LEU A 737 -15.87 -6.76 -20.10
N PRO A 738 -16.10 -5.51 -19.68
CA PRO A 738 -15.82 -4.34 -20.48
C PRO A 738 -14.33 -4.26 -20.82
N ARG A 739 -14.00 -3.80 -22.03
CA ARG A 739 -12.62 -3.62 -22.50
C ARG A 739 -11.84 -2.62 -21.66
N GLY A 740 -12.53 -1.60 -21.16
CA GLY A 740 -11.98 -0.59 -20.26
C GLY A 740 -13.03 -0.16 -19.24
N SER A 741 -12.74 0.84 -18.45
CA SER A 741 -13.68 1.42 -17.50
C SER A 741 -14.29 2.73 -18.01
N SER A 742 -15.52 3.00 -17.60
CA SER A 742 -16.16 4.32 -17.69
C SER A 742 -16.56 4.85 -16.30
N TRP A 743 -16.13 4.17 -15.26
CA TRP A 743 -16.51 4.53 -13.91
C TRP A 743 -15.78 5.82 -13.43
N PRO A 744 -16.45 6.78 -12.75
CA PRO A 744 -17.86 6.78 -12.34
C PRO A 744 -18.80 7.42 -13.35
N SER A 745 -18.37 7.76 -14.56
CA SER A 745 -19.23 8.42 -15.54
C SER A 745 -20.46 7.56 -15.93
N ASN A 746 -20.34 6.24 -15.88
CA ASN A 746 -21.40 5.27 -16.20
C ASN A 746 -22.47 5.09 -15.11
N ILE A 747 -22.25 5.55 -13.89
CA ILE A 747 -23.25 5.44 -12.83
C ILE A 747 -24.21 6.63 -12.82
N SER A 748 -25.28 6.53 -12.01
CA SER A 748 -26.32 7.54 -11.97
C SER A 748 -25.82 8.89 -11.45
N LYS A 749 -26.41 9.98 -11.94
CA LYS A 749 -26.15 11.34 -11.40
C LYS A 749 -26.51 11.47 -9.93
N ALA A 750 -27.50 10.71 -9.46
CA ALA A 750 -27.89 10.69 -8.04
C ALA A 750 -26.78 10.12 -7.14
N ASP A 751 -25.91 9.28 -7.70
CA ASP A 751 -24.77 8.68 -7.01
C ASP A 751 -23.43 9.36 -7.35
N GLY A 752 -23.47 10.48 -8.06
CA GLY A 752 -22.29 11.27 -8.42
C GLY A 752 -21.68 10.94 -9.79
N GLY A 753 -22.34 10.11 -10.59
CA GLY A 753 -21.96 9.81 -11.97
C GLY A 753 -22.53 10.81 -12.99
N GLN A 754 -22.55 10.40 -14.26
CA GLN A 754 -22.99 11.23 -15.39
C GLN A 754 -24.07 10.58 -16.25
N ASP A 755 -24.46 9.33 -15.96
CA ASP A 755 -25.32 8.48 -16.80
C ASP A 755 -24.74 8.24 -18.22
N GLN A 756 -23.39 8.15 -18.34
CA GLN A 756 -22.69 8.00 -19.60
C GLN A 756 -22.00 6.63 -19.68
N ALA A 757 -22.58 5.68 -20.38
CA ALA A 757 -22.08 4.31 -20.49
C ALA A 757 -20.63 4.19 -21.02
N THR A 758 -20.17 5.16 -21.78
CA THR A 758 -18.83 5.23 -22.39
C THR A 758 -18.09 6.53 -22.03
N GLY A 759 -18.35 7.06 -20.83
CA GLY A 759 -17.70 8.28 -20.35
C GLY A 759 -16.25 8.03 -19.91
N VAL A 760 -15.54 9.13 -19.66
CA VAL A 760 -14.14 9.09 -19.22
C VAL A 760 -14.06 8.50 -17.79
N PRO A 761 -13.20 7.50 -17.54
CA PRO A 761 -12.97 7.01 -16.19
C PRO A 761 -12.25 8.06 -15.33
N ARG A 762 -12.62 8.15 -14.05
CA ARG A 762 -12.05 9.16 -13.16
C ARG A 762 -11.76 8.55 -11.79
N PRO A 763 -10.52 8.55 -11.30
CA PRO A 763 -10.25 8.23 -9.91
C PRO A 763 -11.14 9.05 -8.99
N SER A 764 -11.72 8.42 -7.97
CA SER A 764 -12.73 9.08 -7.14
C SER A 764 -12.71 8.58 -5.71
N VAL A 765 -13.02 9.46 -4.77
CA VAL A 765 -13.30 9.11 -3.38
C VAL A 765 -14.80 8.88 -3.23
N ILE A 766 -15.17 7.78 -2.62
CA ILE A 766 -16.56 7.38 -2.41
C ILE A 766 -16.89 7.22 -0.94
N GLY A 767 -18.19 7.31 -0.64
CA GLY A 767 -18.76 6.89 0.63
C GLY A 767 -19.58 5.62 0.44
N ILE A 768 -19.41 4.66 1.35
CA ILE A 768 -20.25 3.47 1.48
C ILE A 768 -20.95 3.55 2.83
N ARG A 769 -22.27 3.34 2.85
CA ARG A 769 -23.06 3.43 4.09
C ARG A 769 -24.28 2.51 4.06
N PRO A 770 -24.83 2.13 5.23
CA PRO A 770 -26.12 1.42 5.27
C PRO A 770 -27.25 2.25 4.63
N LYS A 771 -28.10 1.64 3.81
CA LYS A 771 -29.30 2.28 3.24
C LYS A 771 -30.28 2.73 4.32
N ASN A 772 -30.34 1.99 5.41
CA ASN A 772 -31.11 2.39 6.57
C ASN A 772 -30.20 3.13 7.55
N SER A 773 -30.39 4.43 7.70
CA SER A 773 -29.59 5.30 8.57
C SER A 773 -29.62 4.95 10.07
N ARG A 774 -30.58 4.08 10.49
CA ARG A 774 -30.67 3.57 11.87
C ARG A 774 -29.75 2.37 12.13
N ASN A 775 -29.25 1.75 11.08
CA ASN A 775 -28.31 0.63 11.22
C ASN A 775 -26.90 1.17 11.46
N THR A 776 -26.15 0.56 12.36
CA THR A 776 -24.70 0.73 12.45
C THR A 776 -24.07 0.17 11.18
N PHE A 777 -22.82 0.55 10.88
CA PHE A 777 -22.15 0.06 9.69
C PHE A 777 -22.07 -1.47 9.67
N ILE A 778 -21.77 -2.10 10.81
CA ILE A 778 -21.91 -3.55 11.09
C ILE A 778 -22.38 -3.75 12.52
#